data_3728fcee774df8809a770df690ed2213
#
_entry.id   3728fcee774df8809a770df690ed2213
#
_cell.length_a   1.000
_cell.length_b   1.000
_cell.length_c   1.000
_cell.angle_alpha   90.00
_cell.angle_beta   90.00
_cell.angle_gamma   90.00
#
_symmetry.space_group_name_H-M   'P 1'
#
loop_
_entity.id
_entity.type
_entity.pdbx_description
1 polymer ?
#
loop_
_entity_poly.entity_id
_entity_poly.type
_entity_poly.pdbx_seq_one_letter_code
_entity_poly.pdbx_strand_id
1 'polypeptide(L)'
;MCNGGLVAYWNMDRTVAFGDEKAVIESVNNRRDVIHGHFKIVDGVSGKGIKFDGFTTRVICKASDAPHFKGAFTVEAWIAPQAYPWNWCAIINQEENHEKGYFFGIDELGHVGLHLSLDDEWIQCTTKKRVPFMTKWSHIAATFDEEEGITVYIDGMEEASLSCSGNLCFAENTDLQIGRNLTLLPPAALVRPHVSFPASYSFDGIIDEVKIYDRKLSAKEVMESYLRSKPKIMRPPLKWRKLPKLPHTGKFGAFYTKLKFYEEWDELWRVGDHPDVVVNFEEPFHMVFWRGTNFNMNLVTENGRWVGDQSAEGGGGEVIGCCEHMSDKQCRYAHVRIIENNDARVVVHWRYALCDVLYNISSKDPVTGWGNWADEYYTIYPDGVAVRHFIIHGRDPGYSITEPTVINQPGERAEDNIFLEAVTIANLEGDIRTYSWENWPGPGGVGEGFYNPVSNPTLCMLNLKSRYKPFYIYEPGTRIIPYGGGVLELRREYSHFPTWNHWPVSQIPSDGRYALAPDRVSSSAILSPMPPMRRNERGDLEGRFIMGLSNKKIEDLIPLNRFWLNSPELEILKGNFVKESFSRDEHAYIIRRENGENGALEFTLDASEDSPAVNPAFVIKGWGYGGAKMRINGETLKPSGNFRFGHRRSVNPRDLVVWIRGEFIEPVKISLIPVEMT
;
A
#
# COMPACT_ATOMS: atom_id res chain seq x y z
N MET A 1 -41.88 27.07 17.91
CA MET A 1 -41.13 28.15 17.24
C MET A 1 -41.21 27.84 15.75
N CYS A 2 -41.78 28.72 14.95
CA CYS A 2 -41.93 28.54 13.51
C CYS A 2 -40.54 28.33 12.90
N ASN A 3 -40.35 27.19 12.19
CA ASN A 3 -39.15 26.92 11.40
C ASN A 3 -39.15 27.82 10.14
N GLY A 4 -38.98 29.11 10.34
CA GLY A 4 -39.08 30.08 9.26
C GLY A 4 -38.10 29.78 8.13
N GLY A 5 -38.64 29.30 7.01
CA GLY A 5 -37.89 29.08 5.79
C GLY A 5 -37.18 27.70 5.66
N LEU A 6 -37.28 26.77 6.61
CA LEU A 6 -36.74 25.42 6.44
C LEU A 6 -37.63 24.60 5.49
N VAL A 7 -37.10 24.25 4.31
CA VAL A 7 -37.85 23.55 3.24
C VAL A 7 -37.47 22.11 3.05
N ALA A 8 -36.28 21.69 3.51
CA ALA A 8 -35.89 20.30 3.58
C ALA A 8 -34.91 20.03 4.72
N TYR A 9 -35.01 18.83 5.34
CA TYR A 9 -34.16 18.40 6.42
C TYR A 9 -33.95 16.90 6.46
N TRP A 10 -32.74 16.45 6.16
CA TRP A 10 -32.30 15.07 6.28
C TRP A 10 -31.46 14.94 7.56
N ASN A 11 -32.11 14.54 8.66
CA ASN A 11 -31.43 14.28 9.93
C ASN A 11 -30.82 12.89 10.04
N MET A 12 -30.88 12.09 8.98
CA MET A 12 -30.34 10.72 8.82
C MET A 12 -30.78 9.69 9.88
N ASP A 13 -31.60 10.08 10.87
CA ASP A 13 -32.03 9.22 11.99
C ASP A 13 -32.94 8.09 11.59
N ARG A 14 -33.78 8.32 10.57
CA ARG A 14 -34.81 7.39 10.16
C ARG A 14 -34.55 6.86 8.77
N THR A 15 -34.13 5.59 8.72
CA THR A 15 -34.04 4.84 7.46
C THR A 15 -35.12 3.78 7.39
N VAL A 16 -35.70 3.58 6.23
CA VAL A 16 -36.77 2.62 5.98
C VAL A 16 -36.43 1.74 4.77
N ALA A 17 -37.00 0.53 4.73
CA ALA A 17 -36.95 -0.28 3.52
C ALA A 17 -37.81 0.38 2.42
N PHE A 18 -37.29 0.39 1.19
CA PHE A 18 -37.93 0.93 0.01
C PHE A 18 -37.71 -0.04 -1.18
N GLY A 19 -38.59 -1.02 -1.34
CA GLY A 19 -38.32 -2.16 -2.22
C GLY A 19 -37.12 -2.96 -1.75
N ASP A 20 -36.18 -3.21 -2.66
CA ASP A 20 -34.89 -3.86 -2.36
C ASP A 20 -33.81 -2.88 -1.86
N GLU A 21 -34.14 -1.60 -1.75
CA GLU A 21 -33.23 -0.52 -1.35
C GLU A 21 -33.60 0.02 0.05
N LYS A 22 -32.81 0.97 0.55
CA LYS A 22 -33.09 1.75 1.74
C LYS A 22 -33.30 3.21 1.37
N ALA A 23 -34.18 3.89 2.10
CA ALA A 23 -34.41 5.30 1.96
C ALA A 23 -34.25 6.01 3.32
N VAL A 24 -33.78 7.25 3.29
CA VAL A 24 -33.85 8.17 4.43
C VAL A 24 -35.15 8.95 4.38
N ILE A 25 -35.73 9.24 5.55
CA ILE A 25 -36.91 10.07 5.66
C ILE A 25 -36.48 11.53 5.76
N GLU A 26 -36.85 12.32 4.76
CA GLU A 26 -36.75 13.77 4.83
C GLU A 26 -37.82 14.30 5.80
N SER A 27 -37.39 15.10 6.80
CA SER A 27 -38.18 15.34 8.02
C SER A 27 -39.22 16.45 7.90
N VAL A 28 -39.10 17.39 6.94
CA VAL A 28 -40.05 18.48 6.75
C VAL A 28 -41.31 18.01 6.03
N ASN A 29 -41.09 17.28 4.91
CA ASN A 29 -42.18 16.84 4.03
C ASN A 29 -42.50 15.35 4.20
N ASN A 30 -41.78 14.63 5.09
CA ASN A 30 -41.94 13.21 5.35
C ASN A 30 -41.78 12.34 4.09
N ARG A 31 -40.87 12.76 3.15
CA ARG A 31 -40.54 12.05 1.91
C ARG A 31 -39.56 10.92 2.17
N ARG A 32 -39.48 10.02 1.20
CA ARG A 32 -38.52 8.90 1.17
C ARG A 32 -37.52 9.13 0.07
N ASP A 33 -36.28 9.47 0.42
CA ASP A 33 -35.19 9.69 -0.52
C ASP A 33 -34.24 8.50 -0.48
N VAL A 34 -34.02 7.88 -1.66
CA VAL A 34 -33.34 6.58 -1.77
C VAL A 34 -31.84 6.73 -1.55
N ILE A 35 -31.28 5.80 -0.77
CA ILE A 35 -29.83 5.68 -0.55
C ILE A 35 -29.27 4.61 -1.49
N HIS A 36 -28.41 4.98 -2.40
CA HIS A 36 -27.71 4.07 -3.30
C HIS A 36 -26.27 3.85 -2.87
N GLY A 37 -25.68 2.74 -3.32
CA GLY A 37 -24.30 2.40 -3.13
C GLY A 37 -24.00 1.68 -1.82
N HIS A 38 -22.72 1.61 -1.48
CA HIS A 38 -22.25 0.92 -0.28
C HIS A 38 -22.12 1.91 0.87
N PHE A 39 -23.03 1.86 1.82
CA PHE A 39 -23.10 2.80 2.95
C PHE A 39 -23.30 2.09 4.28
N LYS A 40 -23.02 2.82 5.37
CA LYS A 40 -23.35 2.38 6.73
C LYS A 40 -24.10 3.45 7.48
N ILE A 41 -25.04 3.03 8.29
CA ILE A 41 -25.67 3.87 9.30
C ILE A 41 -24.82 3.81 10.55
N VAL A 42 -24.30 4.94 10.96
CA VAL A 42 -23.39 5.11 12.10
C VAL A 42 -23.92 6.14 13.09
N ASP A 43 -23.24 6.32 14.23
CA ASP A 43 -23.61 7.40 15.12
C ASP A 43 -23.25 8.76 14.50
N GLY A 44 -24.24 9.66 14.45
CA GLY A 44 -24.15 10.99 13.88
C GLY A 44 -23.72 12.06 14.90
N VAL A 45 -23.84 13.30 14.50
CA VAL A 45 -23.74 14.47 15.38
C VAL A 45 -24.89 14.48 16.36
N SER A 46 -26.07 14.14 15.86
CA SER A 46 -27.30 13.96 16.62
C SER A 46 -27.94 12.66 16.11
N GLY A 47 -28.15 11.66 16.97
CA GLY A 47 -28.75 10.41 16.55
C GLY A 47 -27.88 9.61 15.59
N LYS A 48 -28.31 9.45 14.33
CA LYS A 48 -27.63 8.67 13.28
C LYS A 48 -27.17 9.56 12.12
N GLY A 49 -26.06 9.13 11.49
CA GLY A 49 -25.54 9.70 10.26
C GLY A 49 -25.31 8.62 9.20
N ILE A 50 -25.11 9.01 7.96
CA ILE A 50 -24.74 8.09 6.88
C ILE A 50 -23.25 8.20 6.63
N LYS A 51 -22.56 7.05 6.71
CA LYS A 51 -21.17 6.92 6.27
C LYS A 51 -21.14 6.56 4.79
N PHE A 52 -20.54 7.43 4.01
CA PHE A 52 -20.33 7.31 2.57
C PHE A 52 -19.00 6.62 2.31
N ASP A 53 -18.91 5.87 1.21
CA ASP A 53 -17.76 5.03 0.86
C ASP A 53 -16.69 5.73 0.00
N GLY A 54 -16.94 6.94 -0.45
CA GLY A 54 -16.04 7.68 -1.34
C GLY A 54 -16.23 7.37 -2.83
N PHE A 55 -17.09 6.44 -3.21
CA PHE A 55 -17.21 5.95 -4.58
C PHE A 55 -18.62 5.83 -5.09
N THR A 56 -19.51 5.15 -4.36
CA THR A 56 -20.81 4.71 -4.84
C THR A 56 -21.97 5.33 -4.10
N THR A 57 -21.77 5.77 -2.87
CA THR A 57 -22.86 6.23 -1.97
C THR A 57 -23.40 7.57 -2.38
N ARG A 58 -24.72 7.67 -2.41
CA ARG A 58 -25.47 8.90 -2.62
C ARG A 58 -26.88 8.79 -2.06
N VAL A 59 -27.48 9.91 -1.66
CA VAL A 59 -28.91 10.02 -1.41
C VAL A 59 -29.53 10.82 -2.54
N ILE A 60 -30.65 10.35 -3.11
CA ILE A 60 -31.31 10.98 -4.24
C ILE A 60 -32.69 11.49 -3.82
N CYS A 61 -32.90 12.81 -3.93
CA CYS A 61 -34.19 13.46 -3.91
C CYS A 61 -34.60 13.77 -5.36
N LYS A 62 -35.74 13.27 -5.78
CA LYS A 62 -36.20 13.46 -7.15
C LYS A 62 -36.46 14.94 -7.47
N ALA A 63 -36.22 15.33 -8.72
CA ALA A 63 -36.40 16.71 -9.17
C ALA A 63 -37.80 17.27 -8.83
N SER A 64 -38.84 16.44 -8.96
CA SER A 64 -40.21 16.82 -8.62
C SER A 64 -40.43 17.15 -7.15
N ASP A 65 -39.57 16.68 -6.29
CA ASP A 65 -39.67 16.78 -4.82
C ASP A 65 -38.55 17.65 -4.22
N ALA A 66 -37.54 18.00 -5.02
CA ALA A 66 -36.44 18.85 -4.59
C ALA A 66 -36.90 20.26 -4.23
N PRO A 67 -36.30 20.89 -3.21
CA PRO A 67 -36.63 22.27 -2.87
C PRO A 67 -36.37 23.24 -4.02
N HIS A 68 -37.36 24.10 -4.31
CA HIS A 68 -37.22 25.20 -5.25
C HIS A 68 -37.19 26.51 -4.49
N PHE A 69 -36.26 27.39 -4.77
CA PHE A 69 -36.18 28.71 -4.19
C PHE A 69 -36.21 29.79 -5.26
N LYS A 70 -36.73 30.94 -4.88
CA LYS A 70 -36.66 32.15 -5.69
C LYS A 70 -35.77 33.14 -4.95
N GLY A 71 -34.61 33.40 -5.51
CA GLY A 71 -33.68 34.36 -4.93
C GLY A 71 -32.80 33.75 -3.82
N ALA A 72 -33.02 34.15 -2.58
CA ALA A 72 -32.16 33.76 -1.47
C ALA A 72 -32.36 32.34 -0.99
N PHE A 73 -31.29 31.67 -0.55
CA PHE A 73 -31.34 30.37 0.09
C PHE A 73 -30.16 30.13 1.05
N THR A 74 -30.27 29.08 1.88
CA THR A 74 -29.20 28.62 2.74
C THR A 74 -29.13 27.11 2.69
N VAL A 75 -27.89 26.56 2.64
CA VAL A 75 -27.59 25.13 2.78
C VAL A 75 -26.66 24.94 3.97
N GLU A 76 -26.93 23.92 4.78
CA GLU A 76 -26.01 23.52 5.87
C GLU A 76 -25.96 22.02 6.06
N ALA A 77 -24.82 21.52 6.55
CA ALA A 77 -24.63 20.12 6.90
C ALA A 77 -23.55 19.97 7.98
N TRP A 78 -23.59 18.85 8.68
CA TRP A 78 -22.47 18.37 9.47
C TRP A 78 -21.74 17.29 8.68
N ILE A 79 -20.42 17.42 8.58
CA ILE A 79 -19.56 16.47 7.89
C ILE A 79 -18.39 16.01 8.75
N ALA A 80 -17.97 14.75 8.59
CA ALA A 80 -16.74 14.23 9.15
C ALA A 80 -15.96 13.51 8.04
N PRO A 81 -15.13 14.22 7.25
CA PRO A 81 -14.39 13.64 6.15
C PRO A 81 -13.39 12.61 6.67
N GLN A 82 -13.33 11.44 6.04
CA GLN A 82 -12.29 10.44 6.24
C GLN A 82 -11.10 10.69 5.31
N ALA A 83 -11.42 11.08 4.07
CA ALA A 83 -10.45 11.50 3.07
C ALA A 83 -10.95 12.76 2.38
N TYR A 84 -10.00 13.58 1.89
CA TYR A 84 -10.35 14.61 0.93
C TYR A 84 -10.63 14.01 -0.44
N PRO A 85 -11.53 14.58 -1.24
CA PRO A 85 -11.86 14.08 -2.56
C PRO A 85 -10.70 14.30 -3.57
N TRP A 86 -10.91 13.90 -4.81
CA TRP A 86 -9.92 14.04 -5.90
C TRP A 86 -10.01 15.38 -6.61
N ASN A 87 -11.12 16.05 -6.46
CA ASN A 87 -11.50 17.38 -6.90
C ASN A 87 -12.72 17.76 -6.08
N TRP A 88 -13.40 18.84 -6.41
CA TRP A 88 -14.65 19.19 -5.78
C TRP A 88 -15.59 17.99 -5.64
N CYS A 89 -16.09 17.77 -4.43
CA CYS A 89 -17.05 16.73 -4.10
C CYS A 89 -18.26 17.32 -3.38
N ALA A 90 -19.43 17.04 -3.91
CA ALA A 90 -20.68 17.56 -3.40
C ALA A 90 -21.04 16.98 -2.02
N ILE A 91 -21.48 17.85 -1.13
CA ILE A 91 -22.30 17.53 0.04
C ILE A 91 -23.77 17.64 -0.34
N ILE A 92 -24.15 18.71 -1.04
CA ILE A 92 -25.48 18.90 -1.65
C ILE A 92 -25.25 19.41 -3.06
N ASN A 93 -25.91 18.81 -4.02
CA ASN A 93 -25.73 19.12 -5.41
C ASN A 93 -27.03 19.01 -6.20
N GLN A 94 -27.40 20.08 -6.88
CA GLN A 94 -28.48 20.12 -7.86
C GLN A 94 -28.06 21.04 -9.01
N GLU A 95 -27.11 20.56 -9.83
CA GLU A 95 -26.54 21.33 -10.94
C GLU A 95 -26.57 20.53 -12.25
N GLU A 96 -26.52 21.20 -13.36
CA GLU A 96 -26.45 20.65 -14.71
C GLU A 96 -25.23 21.22 -15.42
N ASN A 97 -24.18 20.39 -15.63
CA ASN A 97 -22.95 20.68 -16.37
C ASN A 97 -22.21 21.95 -15.94
N HIS A 98 -22.38 22.41 -14.70
CA HIS A 98 -21.91 23.70 -14.21
C HIS A 98 -22.45 24.91 -15.01
N GLU A 99 -23.61 24.75 -15.64
CA GLU A 99 -24.30 25.81 -16.37
C GLU A 99 -25.55 26.30 -15.61
N LYS A 100 -26.21 25.38 -14.88
CA LYS A 100 -27.39 25.69 -14.08
C LYS A 100 -27.31 25.06 -12.69
N GLY A 101 -28.08 25.60 -11.75
CA GLY A 101 -28.24 25.08 -10.41
C GLY A 101 -27.16 25.53 -9.45
N TYR A 102 -26.91 24.70 -8.44
CA TYR A 102 -25.94 24.97 -7.38
C TYR A 102 -25.22 23.71 -6.92
N PHE A 103 -24.03 23.91 -6.40
CA PHE A 103 -23.14 22.91 -5.83
C PHE A 103 -22.61 23.42 -4.48
N PHE A 104 -22.76 22.65 -3.42
CA PHE A 104 -22.18 22.93 -2.12
C PHE A 104 -21.33 21.74 -1.68
N GLY A 105 -20.04 21.93 -1.44
CA GLY A 105 -19.14 20.81 -1.17
C GLY A 105 -17.76 21.23 -0.69
N ILE A 106 -16.82 20.26 -0.77
CA ILE A 106 -15.42 20.44 -0.42
C ILE A 106 -14.51 20.12 -1.60
N ASP A 107 -13.36 20.79 -1.68
CA ASP A 107 -12.32 20.52 -2.68
C ASP A 107 -11.31 19.44 -2.21
N GLU A 108 -10.32 19.15 -3.05
CA GLU A 108 -9.25 18.17 -2.80
C GLU A 108 -8.31 18.54 -1.65
N LEU A 109 -8.40 19.74 -1.14
CA LEU A 109 -7.63 20.24 0.00
C LEU A 109 -8.49 20.45 1.25
N GLY A 110 -9.81 20.25 1.14
CA GLY A 110 -10.77 20.40 2.24
C GLY A 110 -11.31 21.82 2.41
N HIS A 111 -11.16 22.72 1.44
CA HIS A 111 -11.83 24.00 1.42
C HIS A 111 -13.32 23.79 1.14
N VAL A 112 -14.17 24.63 1.74
CA VAL A 112 -15.63 24.57 1.54
C VAL A 112 -16.04 25.61 0.50
N GLY A 113 -16.93 25.24 -0.41
CA GLY A 113 -17.40 26.15 -1.45
C GLY A 113 -18.90 26.02 -1.73
N LEU A 114 -19.53 27.18 -2.03
CA LEU A 114 -20.80 27.25 -2.71
C LEU A 114 -20.56 27.77 -4.12
N HIS A 115 -20.98 27.00 -5.10
CA HIS A 115 -20.93 27.34 -6.51
C HIS A 115 -22.37 27.38 -7.02
N LEU A 116 -22.70 28.33 -7.85
CA LEU A 116 -24.04 28.47 -8.40
C LEU A 116 -24.03 29.24 -9.72
N SER A 117 -25.05 29.08 -10.53
CA SER A 117 -25.24 29.80 -11.78
C SER A 117 -26.09 31.02 -11.55
N LEU A 118 -25.54 32.20 -11.84
CA LEU A 118 -26.25 33.50 -11.84
C LEU A 118 -26.25 34.08 -13.25
N ASP A 119 -27.42 34.39 -13.80
CA ASP A 119 -27.58 34.95 -15.13
C ASP A 119 -26.70 34.21 -16.19
N ASP A 120 -26.70 32.85 -16.12
CA ASP A 120 -25.92 31.91 -16.96
C ASP A 120 -24.39 31.93 -16.73
N GLU A 121 -23.90 32.60 -15.67
CA GLU A 121 -22.50 32.53 -15.27
C GLU A 121 -22.28 31.63 -14.05
N TRP A 122 -21.28 30.72 -14.09
CA TRP A 122 -20.94 29.88 -12.95
C TRP A 122 -20.02 30.59 -11.97
N ILE A 123 -20.57 30.98 -10.82
CA ILE A 123 -19.91 31.74 -9.76
C ILE A 123 -19.47 30.80 -8.63
N GLN A 124 -18.28 31.05 -8.07
CA GLN A 124 -17.71 30.21 -7.00
C GLN A 124 -17.23 31.07 -5.83
N CYS A 125 -17.68 30.75 -4.63
CA CYS A 125 -17.16 31.30 -3.39
C CYS A 125 -16.57 30.20 -2.53
N THR A 126 -15.26 30.26 -2.23
CA THR A 126 -14.49 29.21 -1.58
C THR A 126 -13.75 29.74 -0.36
N THR A 127 -13.75 28.98 0.73
CA THR A 127 -13.02 29.32 1.97
C THR A 127 -11.52 29.17 1.80
N LYS A 128 -10.74 29.93 2.57
CA LYS A 128 -9.29 29.69 2.74
C LYS A 128 -9.01 28.67 3.84
N LYS A 129 -9.90 28.58 4.81
CA LYS A 129 -9.83 27.58 5.88
C LYS A 129 -10.35 26.25 5.37
N ARG A 130 -9.73 25.18 5.85
CA ARG A 130 -10.05 23.79 5.51
C ARG A 130 -10.86 23.15 6.62
N VAL A 131 -11.79 22.28 6.27
CA VAL A 131 -12.37 21.35 7.23
C VAL A 131 -11.31 20.29 7.58
N PRO A 132 -11.18 19.88 8.85
CA PRO A 132 -10.23 18.84 9.21
C PRO A 132 -10.67 17.49 8.67
N PHE A 133 -9.73 16.73 8.17
CA PHE A 133 -9.93 15.31 7.88
C PHE A 133 -9.72 14.43 9.14
N MET A 134 -9.63 13.10 9.01
CA MET A 134 -9.53 12.16 10.13
C MET A 134 -10.81 12.07 10.97
N THR A 135 -11.96 12.08 10.29
CA THR A 135 -13.26 11.91 10.95
C THR A 135 -13.52 12.89 12.10
N LYS A 136 -13.14 14.14 11.92
CA LYS A 136 -13.50 15.21 12.84
C LYS A 136 -14.73 15.95 12.31
N TRP A 137 -15.74 16.09 13.15
CA TRP A 137 -16.94 16.82 12.81
C TRP A 137 -16.65 18.29 12.52
N SER A 138 -17.24 18.80 11.45
CA SER A 138 -17.32 20.22 11.12
C SER A 138 -18.73 20.54 10.66
N HIS A 139 -19.27 21.64 11.15
CA HIS A 139 -20.49 22.25 10.61
C HIS A 139 -20.10 23.15 9.43
N ILE A 140 -20.68 22.91 8.28
CA ILE A 140 -20.51 23.76 7.10
C ILE A 140 -21.85 24.35 6.69
N ALA A 141 -21.85 25.61 6.30
CA ALA A 141 -23.02 26.28 5.80
C ALA A 141 -22.65 27.30 4.71
N ALA A 142 -23.59 27.55 3.82
CA ALA A 142 -23.46 28.64 2.87
C ALA A 142 -24.81 29.32 2.64
N THR A 143 -24.78 30.64 2.51
CA THR A 143 -25.95 31.47 2.24
C THR A 143 -25.76 32.19 0.90
N PHE A 144 -26.84 32.36 0.17
CA PHE A 144 -26.91 33.19 -1.02
C PHE A 144 -28.07 34.20 -0.90
N ASP A 145 -27.86 35.36 -1.41
CA ASP A 145 -28.85 36.40 -1.57
C ASP A 145 -28.57 37.18 -2.88
N GLU A 146 -29.61 37.51 -3.63
CA GLU A 146 -29.49 38.16 -4.96
C GLU A 146 -28.83 39.52 -4.92
N GLU A 147 -28.89 40.23 -3.77
CA GLU A 147 -28.32 41.57 -3.58
C GLU A 147 -26.99 41.56 -2.86
N GLU A 148 -26.81 40.65 -1.87
CA GLU A 148 -25.64 40.62 -0.99
C GLU A 148 -24.59 39.57 -1.44
N GLY A 149 -24.98 38.57 -2.24
CA GLY A 149 -24.11 37.56 -2.77
C GLY A 149 -23.99 36.32 -1.87
N ILE A 150 -22.82 35.67 -1.91
CA ILE A 150 -22.55 34.40 -1.25
C ILE A 150 -21.72 34.60 0.01
N THR A 151 -22.09 33.88 1.09
CA THR A 151 -21.26 33.78 2.31
C THR A 151 -21.12 32.32 2.73
N VAL A 152 -19.89 31.86 3.02
CA VAL A 152 -19.57 30.47 3.41
C VAL A 152 -19.06 30.45 4.85
N TYR A 153 -19.55 29.49 5.64
CA TYR A 153 -19.27 29.34 7.07
C TYR A 153 -18.67 27.98 7.39
N ILE A 154 -17.73 27.94 8.34
CA ILE A 154 -17.24 26.73 8.98
C ILE A 154 -17.36 26.88 10.49
N ASP A 155 -18.00 25.89 11.14
CA ASP A 155 -18.24 25.88 12.59
C ASP A 155 -18.93 27.15 13.10
N GLY A 156 -19.89 27.64 12.32
CA GLY A 156 -20.69 28.85 12.62
C GLY A 156 -19.99 30.18 12.35
N MET A 157 -18.72 30.17 11.95
CA MET A 157 -17.94 31.38 11.64
C MET A 157 -17.87 31.63 10.15
N GLU A 158 -18.02 32.86 9.72
CA GLU A 158 -17.80 33.29 8.35
C GLU A 158 -16.32 33.09 7.97
N GLU A 159 -16.04 32.39 6.87
CA GLU A 159 -14.70 32.07 6.40
C GLU A 159 -14.44 32.56 4.95
N ALA A 160 -15.52 32.85 4.20
CA ALA A 160 -15.45 33.49 2.90
C ALA A 160 -16.74 34.23 2.58
N SER A 161 -16.62 35.33 1.85
CA SER A 161 -17.75 36.02 1.24
C SER A 161 -17.39 36.52 -0.16
N LEU A 162 -18.38 36.53 -1.05
CA LEU A 162 -18.27 37.02 -2.42
C LEU A 162 -19.49 37.91 -2.72
N SER A 163 -19.24 39.18 -2.90
CA SER A 163 -20.28 40.11 -3.37
C SER A 163 -20.58 39.82 -4.85
N CYS A 164 -21.75 39.35 -5.15
CA CYS A 164 -22.27 39.12 -6.48
C CYS A 164 -23.78 39.38 -6.49
N SER A 165 -24.32 39.67 -7.64
CA SER A 165 -25.77 39.87 -7.83
C SER A 165 -26.21 39.18 -9.13
N GLY A 166 -27.44 38.76 -9.18
CA GLY A 166 -28.01 38.12 -10.36
C GLY A 166 -29.10 37.10 -10.00
N ASN A 167 -29.82 36.64 -10.99
CA ASN A 167 -30.92 35.68 -10.82
C ASN A 167 -30.32 34.24 -10.84
N LEU A 168 -30.72 33.42 -9.88
CA LEU A 168 -30.31 32.01 -9.84
C LEU A 168 -30.93 31.27 -11.02
N CYS A 169 -30.07 30.72 -11.88
CA CYS A 169 -30.46 29.82 -12.97
C CYS A 169 -30.65 28.40 -12.42
N PHE A 170 -31.85 28.01 -12.07
CA PHE A 170 -32.15 26.75 -11.40
C PHE A 170 -32.18 25.57 -12.35
N ALA A 171 -31.70 24.37 -11.90
CA ALA A 171 -31.75 23.12 -12.64
C ALA A 171 -33.04 22.33 -12.34
N GLU A 172 -34.18 22.77 -12.89
CA GLU A 172 -35.53 22.34 -12.51
C GLU A 172 -35.77 20.82 -12.73
N ASN A 173 -35.15 20.21 -13.72
CA ASN A 173 -35.36 18.80 -14.09
C ASN A 173 -34.27 17.87 -13.58
N THR A 174 -33.41 18.36 -12.69
CA THR A 174 -32.26 17.62 -12.17
C THR A 174 -32.51 17.14 -10.73
N ASP A 175 -32.36 15.85 -10.47
CA ASP A 175 -32.47 15.29 -9.13
C ASP A 175 -31.42 15.95 -8.19
N LEU A 176 -31.83 16.32 -6.98
CA LEU A 176 -30.89 16.74 -5.96
C LEU A 176 -30.17 15.50 -5.41
N GLN A 177 -28.84 15.57 -5.31
CA GLN A 177 -28.03 14.52 -4.71
C GLN A 177 -27.28 15.02 -3.46
N ILE A 178 -27.23 14.14 -2.44
CA ILE A 178 -26.39 14.34 -1.26
C ILE A 178 -25.21 13.39 -1.36
N GLY A 179 -24.00 13.94 -1.20
CA GLY A 179 -22.75 13.20 -1.10
C GLY A 179 -22.14 12.74 -2.42
N ARG A 180 -22.62 13.18 -3.58
CA ARG A 180 -22.06 12.81 -4.88
C ARG A 180 -22.24 13.90 -5.92
N ASN A 181 -21.25 14.05 -6.80
CA ASN A 181 -21.33 14.94 -7.95
C ASN A 181 -22.30 14.42 -9.02
N LEU A 182 -23.01 15.35 -9.64
CA LEU A 182 -23.78 15.12 -10.88
C LEU A 182 -22.83 15.19 -12.09
N THR A 183 -22.02 16.26 -12.16
CA THR A 183 -21.01 16.43 -13.19
C THR A 183 -19.67 15.86 -12.74
N LEU A 184 -19.06 15.00 -13.58
CA LEU A 184 -17.75 14.43 -13.33
C LEU A 184 -16.66 15.45 -13.63
N LEU A 185 -15.79 15.70 -12.66
CA LEU A 185 -14.62 16.54 -12.82
C LEU A 185 -13.36 15.67 -12.99
N PRO A 186 -12.36 16.09 -13.76
CA PRO A 186 -11.07 15.42 -13.77
C PRO A 186 -10.43 15.54 -12.38
N PRO A 187 -9.61 14.57 -11.96
CA PRO A 187 -8.86 14.69 -10.73
C PRO A 187 -7.99 15.95 -10.72
N ALA A 188 -8.01 16.69 -9.63
CA ALA A 188 -7.13 17.84 -9.40
C ALA A 188 -5.83 17.40 -8.69
N ALA A 189 -4.80 18.22 -8.78
CA ALA A 189 -3.56 18.10 -7.98
C ALA A 189 -2.98 16.67 -7.92
N LEU A 190 -2.81 16.01 -9.05
CA LEU A 190 -2.23 14.68 -9.14
C LEU A 190 -0.73 14.74 -9.33
N VAL A 191 -0.04 13.82 -8.68
CA VAL A 191 1.40 13.59 -8.89
C VAL A 191 1.67 13.13 -10.32
N ARG A 192 0.79 12.30 -10.81
CA ARG A 192 0.79 11.74 -12.15
C ARG A 192 -0.52 12.13 -12.85
N PRO A 193 -0.60 13.29 -13.52
CA PRO A 193 -1.87 13.83 -14.02
C PRO A 193 -2.55 12.97 -15.09
N HIS A 194 -1.83 12.05 -15.71
CA HIS A 194 -2.35 11.15 -16.76
C HIS A 194 -2.69 9.74 -16.26
N VAL A 195 -2.70 9.51 -14.95
CA VAL A 195 -2.57 8.16 -14.39
C VAL A 195 -3.68 7.80 -13.41
N SER A 196 -4.48 8.75 -12.98
CA SER A 196 -5.53 8.43 -12.03
C SER A 196 -6.82 8.08 -12.73
N PHE A 197 -7.39 6.99 -12.30
CA PHE A 197 -8.72 6.58 -12.71
C PHE A 197 -9.74 7.62 -12.27
N PRO A 198 -10.53 8.20 -13.18
CA PRO A 198 -11.61 9.10 -12.80
C PRO A 198 -12.72 8.28 -12.13
N ALA A 199 -12.64 8.17 -10.81
CA ALA A 199 -13.73 7.62 -10.04
C ALA A 199 -14.86 8.62 -9.97
N SER A 200 -16.09 8.15 -9.94
CA SER A 200 -17.22 8.98 -9.59
C SER A 200 -17.00 9.54 -8.19
N TYR A 201 -17.05 10.84 -8.04
CA TYR A 201 -16.82 11.47 -6.76
C TYR A 201 -18.05 11.32 -5.88
N SER A 202 -17.94 10.45 -4.88
CA SER A 202 -18.80 10.39 -3.74
C SER A 202 -18.01 10.86 -2.52
N PHE A 203 -18.68 11.45 -1.56
CA PHE A 203 -18.06 11.87 -0.32
C PHE A 203 -17.47 10.66 0.43
N ASP A 204 -16.28 10.83 0.98
CA ASP A 204 -15.63 9.81 1.80
C ASP A 204 -15.66 10.26 3.26
N GLY A 205 -16.61 9.76 4.02
CA GLY A 205 -16.83 10.17 5.40
C GLY A 205 -18.28 10.09 5.84
N ILE A 206 -18.62 10.83 6.88
CA ILE A 206 -19.98 10.85 7.44
C ILE A 206 -20.65 12.18 7.13
N ILE A 207 -21.91 12.13 6.67
CA ILE A 207 -22.79 13.29 6.50
C ILE A 207 -23.98 13.11 7.43
N ASP A 208 -24.36 14.21 8.08
CA ASP A 208 -25.50 14.28 8.99
C ASP A 208 -26.11 15.67 8.99
N GLU A 209 -27.35 15.82 9.50
CA GLU A 209 -28.02 17.09 9.72
C GLU A 209 -28.05 18.03 8.50
N VAL A 210 -28.36 17.51 7.31
CA VAL A 210 -28.43 18.27 6.06
C VAL A 210 -29.73 19.10 6.02
N LYS A 211 -29.62 20.43 5.86
CA LYS A 211 -30.76 21.32 5.82
C LYS A 211 -30.69 22.33 4.67
N ILE A 212 -31.86 22.64 4.13
CA ILE A 212 -32.03 23.67 3.10
C ILE A 212 -33.13 24.62 3.55
N TYR A 213 -32.84 25.93 3.44
CA TYR A 213 -33.77 27.02 3.73
C TYR A 213 -34.02 27.82 2.45
N ASP A 214 -35.25 28.29 2.25
CA ASP A 214 -35.67 29.17 1.13
C ASP A 214 -35.44 30.66 1.42
N ARG A 215 -34.50 30.97 2.31
CA ARG A 215 -34.06 32.30 2.67
C ARG A 215 -32.61 32.33 3.09
N LYS A 216 -31.99 33.47 3.07
CA LYS A 216 -30.70 33.72 3.69
C LYS A 216 -30.83 33.68 5.22
N LEU A 217 -30.05 32.85 5.88
CA LEU A 217 -29.83 32.91 7.33
C LEU A 217 -28.80 33.99 7.65
N SER A 218 -29.03 34.74 8.71
CA SER A 218 -28.03 35.66 9.26
C SER A 218 -26.87 34.88 9.88
N ALA A 219 -25.71 35.50 10.01
CA ALA A 219 -24.54 34.89 10.68
C ALA A 219 -24.87 34.42 12.12
N LYS A 220 -25.77 35.15 12.83
CA LYS A 220 -26.24 34.74 14.14
C LYS A 220 -27.05 33.45 14.10
N GLU A 221 -27.96 33.30 13.13
CA GLU A 221 -28.76 32.07 12.97
C GLU A 221 -27.89 30.86 12.58
N VAL A 222 -26.88 31.06 11.72
CA VAL A 222 -25.90 30.01 11.38
C VAL A 222 -25.10 29.58 12.62
N MET A 223 -24.65 30.55 13.44
CA MET A 223 -23.97 30.27 14.71
C MET A 223 -24.88 29.53 15.70
N GLU A 224 -26.16 29.93 15.81
CA GLU A 224 -27.13 29.23 16.65
C GLU A 224 -27.40 27.80 16.17
N SER A 225 -27.47 27.57 14.84
CA SER A 225 -27.59 26.22 14.26
C SER A 225 -26.41 25.35 14.62
N TYR A 226 -25.18 25.84 14.43
CA TYR A 226 -23.96 25.18 14.85
C TYR A 226 -23.98 24.81 16.34
N LEU A 227 -24.24 25.76 17.22
CA LEU A 227 -24.21 25.57 18.68
C LEU A 227 -25.28 24.59 19.17
N ARG A 228 -26.46 24.57 18.51
CA ARG A 228 -27.58 23.68 18.84
C ARG A 228 -27.22 22.20 18.63
N SER A 229 -26.53 21.88 17.54
CA SER A 229 -26.19 20.51 17.15
C SER A 229 -24.73 20.15 17.45
N LYS A 230 -23.95 21.04 18.05
CA LYS A 230 -22.53 20.80 18.33
C LYS A 230 -22.35 19.60 19.24
N PRO A 231 -21.66 18.54 18.77
CA PRO A 231 -21.47 17.33 19.55
C PRO A 231 -20.48 17.58 20.70
N LYS A 232 -20.68 16.85 21.81
CA LYS A 232 -19.71 16.85 22.93
C LYS A 232 -18.36 16.27 22.53
N ILE A 233 -18.38 15.28 21.63
CA ILE A 233 -17.19 14.58 21.12
C ILE A 233 -17.08 14.92 19.63
N MET A 234 -16.03 15.65 19.27
CA MET A 234 -15.82 16.10 17.89
C MET A 234 -15.37 14.99 16.91
N ARG A 235 -15.16 13.78 17.38
CA ARG A 235 -14.86 12.62 16.54
C ARG A 235 -15.89 11.53 16.77
N PRO A 236 -16.53 11.02 15.70
CA PRO A 236 -17.40 9.86 15.82
C PRO A 236 -16.60 8.63 16.30
N PRO A 237 -17.20 7.72 17.08
CA PRO A 237 -16.57 6.51 17.60
C PRO A 237 -16.46 5.43 16.53
N LEU A 238 -15.69 5.69 15.47
CA LEU A 238 -15.44 4.72 14.41
C LEU A 238 -14.31 3.76 14.81
N LYS A 239 -14.48 2.49 14.49
CA LYS A 239 -13.37 1.53 14.57
C LYS A 239 -12.38 1.83 13.44
N TRP A 240 -11.15 2.07 13.82
CA TRP A 240 -10.08 2.26 12.85
C TRP A 240 -9.65 0.92 12.27
N ARG A 241 -9.35 0.90 10.98
CA ARG A 241 -8.72 -0.22 10.31
C ARG A 241 -7.34 -0.46 10.92
N LYS A 242 -6.91 -1.72 11.00
CA LYS A 242 -5.60 -2.08 11.54
C LYS A 242 -4.96 -3.11 10.63
N LEU A 243 -3.65 -3.03 10.46
CA LEU A 243 -2.90 -4.10 9.83
C LEU A 243 -3.12 -5.42 10.60
N PRO A 244 -3.15 -6.57 9.90
CA PRO A 244 -3.44 -7.83 10.55
C PRO A 244 -2.39 -8.20 11.60
N LYS A 245 -2.84 -8.76 12.70
CA LYS A 245 -1.95 -9.41 13.67
C LYS A 245 -1.52 -10.76 13.11
N LEU A 246 -0.23 -11.02 13.20
CA LEU A 246 0.36 -12.25 12.69
C LEU A 246 0.46 -13.31 13.79
N PRO A 247 0.17 -14.57 13.47
CA PRO A 247 0.42 -15.66 14.38
C PRO A 247 1.92 -15.95 14.46
N HIS A 248 2.48 -16.01 15.68
CA HIS A 248 3.86 -16.38 15.91
C HIS A 248 3.92 -17.77 16.58
N THR A 249 4.58 -18.73 15.92
CA THR A 249 4.67 -20.12 16.37
C THR A 249 5.98 -20.43 17.08
N GLY A 250 6.97 -19.55 16.98
CA GLY A 250 8.34 -19.76 17.47
C GLY A 250 9.08 -20.87 16.75
N LYS A 251 8.64 -21.26 15.56
CA LYS A 251 9.26 -22.26 14.70
C LYS A 251 9.39 -21.74 13.28
N PHE A 252 10.51 -22.03 12.65
CA PHE A 252 10.71 -21.71 11.23
C PHE A 252 9.81 -22.55 10.34
N GLY A 253 9.20 -21.92 9.35
CA GLY A 253 8.38 -22.56 8.33
C GLY A 253 7.25 -21.69 7.82
N ALA A 254 6.66 -22.07 6.70
CA ALA A 254 5.58 -21.36 6.04
C ALA A 254 4.24 -22.07 6.20
N PHE A 255 3.16 -21.31 6.22
CA PHE A 255 1.80 -21.85 6.22
C PHE A 255 0.84 -20.92 5.50
N TYR A 256 -0.22 -21.53 4.98
CA TYR A 256 -1.33 -20.80 4.39
C TYR A 256 -2.30 -20.31 5.47
N THR A 257 -2.78 -19.09 5.31
CA THR A 257 -3.77 -18.48 6.21
C THR A 257 -4.65 -17.50 5.45
N LYS A 258 -5.61 -16.91 6.12
CA LYS A 258 -6.46 -15.84 5.57
C LYS A 258 -6.43 -14.67 6.53
N LEU A 259 -5.51 -13.74 6.31
CA LEU A 259 -5.35 -12.55 7.12
C LEU A 259 -6.47 -11.56 6.79
N LYS A 260 -7.16 -11.08 7.81
CA LYS A 260 -8.17 -10.05 7.67
C LYS A 260 -7.58 -8.70 8.06
N PHE A 261 -7.89 -7.71 7.25
CA PHE A 261 -7.55 -6.32 7.55
C PHE A 261 -8.72 -5.61 8.23
N TYR A 262 -9.90 -5.68 7.59
CA TYR A 262 -11.09 -5.01 8.04
C TYR A 262 -12.30 -5.62 7.33
N GLU A 263 -13.42 -5.79 8.02
CA GLU A 263 -14.60 -6.45 7.46
C GLU A 263 -15.15 -5.75 6.20
N GLU A 264 -15.19 -4.41 6.23
CA GLU A 264 -15.67 -3.63 5.07
C GLU A 264 -14.76 -3.73 3.86
N TRP A 265 -13.44 -3.96 4.05
CA TRP A 265 -12.55 -4.18 2.93
C TRP A 265 -12.88 -5.48 2.19
N ASP A 266 -13.17 -6.55 2.93
CA ASP A 266 -13.56 -7.83 2.34
C ASP A 266 -14.92 -7.73 1.60
N GLU A 267 -15.79 -6.80 1.98
CA GLU A 267 -17.08 -6.53 1.34
C GLU A 267 -16.95 -5.57 0.14
N LEU A 268 -16.24 -4.47 0.33
CA LEU A 268 -16.13 -3.39 -0.67
C LEU A 268 -15.23 -3.78 -1.84
N TRP A 269 -14.10 -4.41 -1.55
CA TRP A 269 -13.13 -4.87 -2.54
C TRP A 269 -13.08 -6.39 -2.55
N ARG A 270 -13.79 -6.96 -3.48
CA ARG A 270 -13.82 -8.41 -3.63
C ARG A 270 -12.49 -8.90 -4.21
N VAL A 271 -11.52 -9.12 -3.33
CA VAL A 271 -10.24 -9.73 -3.69
C VAL A 271 -10.40 -11.22 -3.98
N GLY A 272 -9.48 -11.76 -4.78
CA GLY A 272 -9.38 -13.18 -5.03
C GLY A 272 -9.38 -14.00 -3.74
N ASP A 273 -9.99 -15.18 -3.75
CA ASP A 273 -10.17 -16.02 -2.56
C ASP A 273 -8.95 -16.91 -2.25
N HIS A 274 -7.79 -16.57 -2.82
CA HIS A 274 -6.53 -17.27 -2.56
C HIS A 274 -6.02 -17.00 -1.15
N PRO A 275 -5.42 -17.99 -0.49
CA PRO A 275 -4.85 -17.80 0.84
C PRO A 275 -3.61 -16.91 0.82
N ASP A 276 -3.39 -16.22 1.92
CA ASP A 276 -2.14 -15.55 2.24
C ASP A 276 -1.09 -16.57 2.70
N VAL A 277 0.19 -16.22 2.61
CA VAL A 277 1.29 -17.02 3.13
C VAL A 277 2.02 -16.24 4.22
N VAL A 278 2.26 -16.89 5.35
CA VAL A 278 3.09 -16.37 6.44
C VAL A 278 4.27 -17.31 6.65
N VAL A 279 5.47 -16.75 6.65
CA VAL A 279 6.70 -17.44 7.04
C VAL A 279 7.07 -16.99 8.44
N ASN A 280 7.07 -17.94 9.37
CA ASN A 280 7.49 -17.73 10.76
C ASN A 280 8.97 -18.05 10.95
N PHE A 281 9.54 -17.43 11.96
CA PHE A 281 10.90 -17.65 12.41
C PHE A 281 10.90 -17.99 13.91
N GLU A 282 12.03 -18.40 14.44
CA GLU A 282 12.21 -18.54 15.90
C GLU A 282 12.27 -17.17 16.56
N GLU A 283 12.86 -16.21 15.88
CA GLU A 283 12.81 -14.80 16.22
C GLU A 283 11.41 -14.21 15.96
N PRO A 284 11.00 -13.15 16.70
CA PRO A 284 9.62 -12.65 16.68
C PRO A 284 9.31 -11.72 15.48
N PHE A 285 9.82 -12.02 14.31
CA PHE A 285 9.52 -11.32 13.06
C PHE A 285 8.95 -12.30 12.01
N HIS A 286 8.44 -11.75 10.89
CA HIS A 286 7.77 -12.54 9.86
C HIS A 286 8.10 -12.04 8.47
N MET A 287 7.97 -12.93 7.48
CA MET A 287 7.81 -12.58 6.07
C MET A 287 6.41 -12.97 5.63
N VAL A 288 5.69 -12.02 5.01
CA VAL A 288 4.26 -12.16 4.78
C VAL A 288 3.90 -11.82 3.34
N PHE A 289 3.23 -12.73 2.69
CA PHE A 289 2.64 -12.54 1.35
C PHE A 289 1.14 -12.38 1.54
N TRP A 290 0.68 -11.14 1.48
CA TRP A 290 -0.68 -10.77 1.87
C TRP A 290 -1.49 -10.17 0.73
N ARG A 291 -2.76 -10.58 0.61
CA ARG A 291 -3.69 -10.03 -0.39
C ARG A 291 -3.81 -8.51 -0.34
N GLY A 292 -3.75 -7.93 0.86
CA GLY A 292 -3.80 -6.47 1.05
C GLY A 292 -2.67 -5.70 0.38
N THR A 293 -1.57 -6.37 0.04
CA THR A 293 -0.44 -5.86 -0.73
C THR A 293 -0.26 -6.61 -2.06
N ASN A 294 -1.33 -7.17 -2.61
CA ASN A 294 -1.29 -7.99 -3.83
C ASN A 294 -0.31 -9.16 -3.76
N PHE A 295 -0.17 -9.78 -2.58
CA PHE A 295 0.81 -10.82 -2.26
C PHE A 295 2.28 -10.41 -2.38
N ASN A 296 2.58 -9.12 -2.55
CA ASN A 296 3.95 -8.66 -2.38
C ASN A 296 4.49 -9.12 -1.02
N MET A 297 5.75 -9.54 -0.97
CA MET A 297 6.38 -9.96 0.27
C MET A 297 6.63 -8.75 1.19
N ASN A 298 6.13 -8.85 2.41
CA ASN A 298 6.34 -7.86 3.45
C ASN A 298 7.26 -8.40 4.54
N LEU A 299 8.25 -7.62 4.91
CA LEU A 299 9.05 -7.80 6.12
C LEU A 299 8.30 -7.20 7.29
N VAL A 300 7.99 -8.00 8.32
CA VAL A 300 7.23 -7.55 9.48
C VAL A 300 8.06 -7.76 10.73
N THR A 301 8.37 -6.65 11.41
CA THR A 301 9.23 -6.64 12.59
C THR A 301 8.51 -7.15 13.84
N GLU A 302 9.27 -7.37 14.93
CA GLU A 302 8.78 -7.84 16.22
C GLU A 302 7.73 -6.94 16.87
N ASN A 303 7.75 -5.65 16.54
CA ASN A 303 6.79 -4.67 17.04
C ASN A 303 5.70 -4.31 16.02
N GLY A 304 5.56 -5.13 14.95
CA GLY A 304 4.47 -5.02 13.98
C GLY A 304 4.62 -3.90 12.97
N ARG A 305 5.85 -3.48 12.64
CA ARG A 305 6.10 -2.55 11.54
C ARG A 305 6.27 -3.33 10.24
N TRP A 306 5.65 -2.84 9.18
CA TRP A 306 5.57 -3.50 7.89
C TRP A 306 6.40 -2.75 6.85
N VAL A 307 7.18 -3.47 6.08
CA VAL A 307 7.89 -2.97 4.90
C VAL A 307 7.61 -3.91 3.73
N GLY A 308 6.99 -3.37 2.69
CA GLY A 308 6.84 -4.01 1.40
C GLY A 308 7.92 -3.55 0.43
N ASP A 309 7.88 -4.08 -0.78
CA ASP A 309 8.80 -3.68 -1.85
C ASP A 309 8.13 -3.85 -3.22
N GLN A 310 8.09 -2.79 -3.99
CA GLN A 310 7.71 -2.88 -5.40
C GLN A 310 8.87 -3.50 -6.19
N SER A 311 8.61 -4.27 -7.24
CA SER A 311 9.69 -4.97 -7.95
C SER A 311 9.74 -4.74 -9.44
N ALA A 312 8.61 -4.61 -10.08
CA ALA A 312 8.57 -4.45 -11.53
C ALA A 312 7.49 -3.46 -11.94
N GLU A 313 7.86 -2.59 -12.85
CA GLU A 313 6.92 -1.73 -13.57
C GLU A 313 6.99 -2.04 -15.05
N GLY A 314 5.86 -1.97 -15.72
CA GLY A 314 5.74 -2.11 -17.16
C GLY A 314 5.04 -0.92 -17.78
N GLY A 315 5.13 -0.85 -19.07
CA GLY A 315 4.41 0.12 -19.90
C GLY A 315 4.17 -0.50 -21.27
N GLY A 316 3.58 0.26 -22.18
CA GLY A 316 3.33 -0.14 -23.57
C GLY A 316 1.97 -0.78 -23.80
N GLY A 317 1.43 -0.52 -24.99
CA GLY A 317 0.07 -0.84 -25.35
C GLY A 317 -0.95 0.20 -24.89
N GLU A 318 -2.21 -0.16 -24.91
CA GLU A 318 -3.33 0.70 -24.49
C GLU A 318 -3.53 0.57 -22.96
N VAL A 319 -2.69 1.24 -22.19
CA VAL A 319 -2.72 1.23 -20.73
C VAL A 319 -2.80 2.63 -20.17
N ILE A 320 -3.36 2.77 -18.97
CA ILE A 320 -3.48 4.03 -18.25
C ILE A 320 -2.47 4.03 -17.10
N GLY A 321 -1.42 4.83 -17.24
CA GLY A 321 -0.43 5.05 -16.19
C GLY A 321 0.57 3.93 -15.98
N CYS A 322 1.01 3.72 -14.74
CA CYS A 322 1.93 2.65 -14.39
C CYS A 322 1.24 1.29 -14.42
N CYS A 323 1.91 0.32 -15.01
CA CYS A 323 1.52 -1.07 -14.95
C CYS A 323 2.38 -1.78 -13.90
N GLU A 324 1.77 -2.11 -12.79
CA GLU A 324 2.42 -2.67 -11.61
C GLU A 324 1.48 -3.60 -10.86
N HIS A 325 2.02 -4.48 -10.01
CA HIS A 325 1.20 -5.45 -9.29
C HIS A 325 0.14 -4.80 -8.37
N MET A 326 0.46 -3.65 -7.76
CA MET A 326 -0.46 -2.97 -6.84
C MET A 326 -1.66 -2.33 -7.53
N SER A 327 -1.62 -2.15 -8.85
CA SER A 327 -2.75 -1.70 -9.65
C SER A 327 -3.84 -2.77 -9.77
N ASP A 328 -3.50 -4.05 -9.61
CA ASP A 328 -4.45 -5.14 -9.47
C ASP A 328 -5.09 -5.14 -8.08
N LYS A 329 -6.02 -4.21 -7.85
CA LYS A 329 -6.66 -3.96 -6.55
C LYS A 329 -7.46 -5.15 -6.02
N GLN A 330 -7.87 -6.07 -6.88
CA GLN A 330 -8.69 -7.23 -6.53
C GLN A 330 -7.93 -8.56 -6.54
N CYS A 331 -6.61 -8.55 -6.74
CA CYS A 331 -5.79 -9.75 -6.90
C CYS A 331 -6.36 -10.69 -7.99
N ARG A 332 -6.73 -10.12 -9.14
CA ARG A 332 -7.26 -10.90 -10.29
C ARG A 332 -6.16 -11.71 -10.97
N TYR A 333 -4.95 -11.16 -11.00
CA TYR A 333 -3.81 -11.70 -11.73
C TYR A 333 -2.67 -12.13 -10.81
N ALA A 334 -2.80 -11.85 -9.52
CA ALA A 334 -1.78 -12.19 -8.55
C ALA A 334 -2.09 -13.48 -7.81
N HIS A 335 -1.02 -14.28 -7.54
CA HIS A 335 -1.18 -15.54 -6.87
C HIS A 335 0.13 -16.01 -6.23
N VAL A 336 0.04 -16.51 -5.03
CA VAL A 336 1.20 -16.96 -4.25
C VAL A 336 1.04 -18.41 -3.83
N ARG A 337 2.17 -19.16 -3.79
CA ARG A 337 2.20 -20.54 -3.29
C ARG A 337 3.52 -20.91 -2.64
N ILE A 338 3.43 -21.78 -1.67
CA ILE A 338 4.58 -22.42 -1.06
C ILE A 338 5.00 -23.57 -1.96
N ILE A 339 6.22 -23.53 -2.52
CA ILE A 339 6.75 -24.60 -3.38
C ILE A 339 7.75 -25.49 -2.66
N GLU A 340 8.38 -24.99 -1.59
CA GLU A 340 9.22 -25.77 -0.69
C GLU A 340 9.02 -25.30 0.75
N ASN A 341 8.94 -26.25 1.70
CA ASN A 341 8.79 -25.95 3.12
C ASN A 341 9.36 -27.10 3.95
N ASN A 342 10.54 -26.87 4.50
CA ASN A 342 11.24 -27.80 5.35
C ASN A 342 12.07 -27.05 6.42
N ASP A 343 12.71 -27.75 7.32
CA ASP A 343 13.43 -27.14 8.45
C ASP A 343 14.65 -26.30 8.01
N ALA A 344 15.22 -26.57 6.85
CA ALA A 344 16.41 -25.88 6.34
C ALA A 344 16.06 -24.64 5.50
N ARG A 345 14.94 -24.65 4.78
CA ARG A 345 14.48 -23.49 4.01
C ARG A 345 13.01 -23.56 3.59
N VAL A 346 12.49 -22.40 3.25
CA VAL A 346 11.18 -22.21 2.62
C VAL A 346 11.40 -21.55 1.26
N VAL A 347 10.65 -22.00 0.24
CA VAL A 347 10.60 -21.32 -1.06
C VAL A 347 9.15 -20.97 -1.38
N VAL A 348 8.91 -19.68 -1.61
CA VAL A 348 7.60 -19.13 -1.98
C VAL A 348 7.69 -18.59 -3.39
N HIS A 349 6.69 -18.91 -4.21
CA HIS A 349 6.53 -18.38 -5.56
C HIS A 349 5.36 -17.40 -5.59
N TRP A 350 5.60 -16.22 -6.12
CA TRP A 350 4.61 -15.20 -6.38
C TRP A 350 4.60 -14.88 -7.87
N ARG A 351 3.41 -14.88 -8.47
CA ARG A 351 3.18 -14.54 -9.87
C ARG A 351 2.14 -13.46 -9.98
N TYR A 352 2.35 -12.49 -10.89
CA TYR A 352 1.43 -11.40 -11.12
C TYR A 352 1.56 -10.82 -12.53
N ALA A 353 0.50 -10.14 -13.00
CA ALA A 353 0.56 -9.36 -14.23
C ALA A 353 1.00 -7.93 -13.94
N LEU A 354 1.72 -7.32 -14.90
CA LEU A 354 1.94 -5.88 -14.91
C LEU A 354 0.73 -5.22 -15.59
N CYS A 355 -0.22 -4.76 -14.78
CA CYS A 355 -1.47 -4.18 -15.28
C CYS A 355 -1.71 -2.77 -14.72
N ASP A 356 -2.54 -2.02 -15.44
CA ASP A 356 -3.04 -0.73 -15.00
C ASP A 356 -4.24 -0.87 -14.04
N VAL A 357 -4.74 0.26 -13.53
CA VAL A 357 -5.90 0.30 -12.61
C VAL A 357 -7.22 -0.11 -13.26
N LEU A 358 -7.29 -0.25 -14.57
CA LEU A 358 -8.43 -0.80 -15.32
C LEU A 358 -8.26 -2.28 -15.62
N TYR A 359 -7.18 -2.90 -15.10
CA TYR A 359 -6.81 -4.30 -15.33
C TYR A 359 -6.38 -4.63 -16.77
N ASN A 360 -5.94 -3.63 -17.55
CA ASN A 360 -5.29 -3.86 -18.82
C ASN A 360 -3.85 -4.27 -18.57
N ILE A 361 -3.47 -5.45 -19.07
CA ILE A 361 -2.10 -5.97 -18.95
C ILE A 361 -1.23 -5.24 -19.96
N SER A 362 -0.06 -4.72 -19.53
CA SER A 362 0.86 -4.00 -20.40
C SER A 362 1.41 -4.89 -21.52
N SER A 363 1.63 -4.28 -22.68
CA SER A 363 2.15 -4.95 -23.90
C SER A 363 1.37 -6.21 -24.30
N LYS A 364 0.06 -6.21 -24.08
CA LYS A 364 -0.82 -7.34 -24.38
C LYS A 364 -0.79 -7.69 -25.86
N ASP A 365 -0.51 -8.94 -26.17
CA ASP A 365 -0.62 -9.48 -27.51
C ASP A 365 -2.10 -9.66 -27.90
N PRO A 366 -2.59 -9.07 -29.01
CA PRO A 366 -4.00 -9.10 -29.36
C PRO A 366 -4.53 -10.49 -29.76
N VAL A 367 -3.63 -11.41 -30.13
CA VAL A 367 -3.99 -12.77 -30.57
C VAL A 367 -4.03 -13.73 -29.39
N THR A 368 -2.98 -13.74 -28.57
CA THR A 368 -2.83 -14.68 -27.46
C THR A 368 -3.47 -14.19 -26.15
N GLY A 369 -3.65 -12.88 -26.01
CA GLY A 369 -4.09 -12.25 -24.76
C GLY A 369 -3.00 -12.14 -23.69
N TRP A 370 -1.78 -12.65 -23.92
CA TRP A 370 -0.65 -12.54 -23.03
C TRP A 370 0.01 -11.17 -23.14
N GLY A 371 0.44 -10.63 -22.02
CA GLY A 371 1.20 -9.39 -21.92
C GLY A 371 2.40 -9.58 -20.99
N ASN A 372 2.78 -8.53 -20.27
CA ASN A 372 3.90 -8.59 -19.33
C ASN A 372 3.47 -9.20 -17.99
N TRP A 373 4.20 -10.21 -17.56
CA TRP A 373 4.03 -10.94 -16.31
C TRP A 373 5.34 -11.05 -15.56
N ALA A 374 5.26 -11.17 -14.25
CA ALA A 374 6.40 -11.45 -13.41
C ALA A 374 6.20 -12.74 -12.62
N ASP A 375 7.27 -13.54 -12.52
CA ASP A 375 7.42 -14.66 -11.58
C ASP A 375 8.51 -14.27 -10.59
N GLU A 376 8.24 -14.38 -9.30
CA GLU A 376 9.21 -14.14 -8.25
C GLU A 376 9.34 -15.36 -7.34
N TYR A 377 10.57 -15.72 -7.05
CA TYR A 377 10.92 -16.82 -6.17
C TYR A 377 11.66 -16.26 -4.95
N TYR A 378 11.12 -16.54 -3.79
CA TYR A 378 11.73 -16.16 -2.51
C TYR A 378 12.28 -17.39 -1.83
N THR A 379 13.61 -17.52 -1.83
CA THR A 379 14.32 -18.59 -1.12
C THR A 379 14.71 -18.08 0.25
N ILE A 380 14.04 -18.56 1.30
CA ILE A 380 14.05 -18.01 2.66
C ILE A 380 14.73 -19.00 3.61
N TYR A 381 15.66 -18.49 4.43
CA TYR A 381 16.44 -19.26 5.39
C TYR A 381 16.09 -18.95 6.84
N PRO A 382 16.41 -19.87 7.80
CA PRO A 382 16.01 -19.73 9.21
C PRO A 382 16.57 -18.50 9.93
N ASP A 383 17.60 -17.85 9.41
CA ASP A 383 18.22 -16.64 9.96
C ASP A 383 17.53 -15.33 9.53
N GLY A 384 16.42 -15.42 8.82
CA GLY A 384 15.69 -14.24 8.33
C GLY A 384 16.25 -13.62 7.05
N VAL A 385 17.14 -14.35 6.36
CA VAL A 385 17.67 -13.98 5.03
C VAL A 385 16.81 -14.59 3.94
N ALA A 386 16.45 -13.83 2.94
CA ALA A 386 15.75 -14.29 1.75
C ALA A 386 16.45 -13.80 0.48
N VAL A 387 16.59 -14.68 -0.51
CA VAL A 387 16.91 -14.26 -1.87
C VAL A 387 15.60 -14.06 -2.61
N ARG A 388 15.45 -12.90 -3.22
CA ARG A 388 14.39 -12.59 -4.17
C ARG A 388 14.97 -12.69 -5.57
N HIS A 389 14.54 -13.69 -6.32
CA HIS A 389 14.85 -13.89 -7.72
C HIS A 389 13.58 -13.62 -8.53
N PHE A 390 13.60 -12.67 -9.43
CA PHE A 390 12.45 -12.26 -10.24
C PHE A 390 12.75 -12.41 -11.73
N ILE A 391 11.73 -12.79 -12.49
CA ILE A 391 11.75 -12.98 -13.93
C ILE A 391 10.56 -12.23 -14.51
N ILE A 392 10.81 -11.31 -15.44
CA ILE A 392 9.78 -10.55 -16.12
C ILE A 392 9.64 -11.06 -17.54
N HIS A 393 8.48 -11.60 -17.85
CA HIS A 393 8.11 -12.18 -19.14
C HIS A 393 7.38 -11.15 -20.00
N GLY A 394 7.60 -11.17 -21.32
CA GLY A 394 6.88 -10.35 -22.27
C GLY A 394 7.77 -9.78 -23.36
N ARG A 395 7.14 -9.08 -24.34
CA ARG A 395 7.85 -8.52 -25.51
C ARG A 395 8.64 -7.28 -25.14
N ASP A 396 8.07 -6.44 -24.30
CA ASP A 396 8.68 -5.23 -23.77
C ASP A 396 8.45 -5.20 -22.27
N PRO A 397 9.24 -5.95 -21.52
CA PRO A 397 8.96 -6.27 -20.14
C PRO A 397 9.16 -5.10 -19.15
N GLY A 398 9.39 -3.88 -19.65
CA GLY A 398 9.59 -2.73 -18.77
C GLY A 398 10.94 -2.74 -18.06
N TYR A 399 10.96 -2.25 -16.85
CA TYR A 399 12.15 -2.16 -16.01
C TYR A 399 11.86 -2.63 -14.59
N SER A 400 12.90 -3.06 -13.88
CA SER A 400 12.79 -3.31 -12.46
C SER A 400 13.15 -2.04 -11.69
N ILE A 401 12.22 -1.62 -10.89
CA ILE A 401 12.46 -0.73 -9.77
C ILE A 401 12.14 -1.51 -8.51
N THR A 402 13.07 -1.56 -7.58
CA THR A 402 12.74 -1.97 -6.22
C THR A 402 12.51 -0.71 -5.40
N GLU A 403 11.40 -0.70 -4.67
CA GLU A 403 11.03 0.43 -3.82
C GLU A 403 10.70 -0.07 -2.42
N PRO A 404 11.72 -0.22 -1.55
CA PRO A 404 11.47 -0.48 -0.14
C PRO A 404 10.54 0.55 0.45
N THR A 405 9.38 0.12 0.89
CA THR A 405 8.24 0.96 1.21
C THR A 405 7.71 0.64 2.60
N VAL A 406 7.74 1.62 3.49
CA VAL A 406 7.13 1.50 4.83
C VAL A 406 5.62 1.57 4.70
N ILE A 407 4.93 0.59 5.25
CA ILE A 407 3.46 0.54 5.28
C ILE A 407 2.99 1.09 6.62
N ASN A 408 2.25 2.20 6.58
CA ASN A 408 1.76 2.89 7.75
C ASN A 408 0.32 2.48 8.05
N GLN A 409 0.02 2.22 9.30
CA GLN A 409 -1.35 1.97 9.72
C GLN A 409 -2.19 3.24 9.60
N PRO A 410 -3.53 3.12 9.53
CA PRO A 410 -4.40 4.28 9.60
C PRO A 410 -4.07 5.18 10.80
N GLY A 411 -3.93 6.47 10.54
CA GLY A 411 -3.56 7.47 11.53
C GLY A 411 -2.07 7.61 11.82
N GLU A 412 -1.22 6.73 11.28
CA GLU A 412 0.23 6.83 11.40
C GLU A 412 0.84 7.59 10.23
N ARG A 413 1.94 8.25 10.50
CA ARG A 413 2.87 8.82 9.52
C ARG A 413 4.05 7.87 9.34
N ALA A 414 4.81 8.06 8.27
CA ALA A 414 6.06 7.32 8.10
C ALA A 414 7.01 7.52 9.29
N GLU A 415 7.07 8.75 9.83
CA GLU A 415 7.89 9.13 10.99
C GLU A 415 7.52 8.39 12.28
N ASP A 416 6.33 7.82 12.39
CA ASP A 416 5.96 6.96 13.52
C ASP A 416 6.65 5.58 13.42
N ASN A 417 7.03 5.17 12.21
CA ASN A 417 7.57 3.86 11.88
C ASN A 417 9.07 3.86 11.62
N ILE A 418 9.62 4.91 11.03
CA ILE A 418 11.03 5.04 10.63
C ILE A 418 11.63 6.33 11.19
N PHE A 419 12.95 6.33 11.46
CA PHE A 419 13.66 7.56 11.82
C PHE A 419 13.81 8.47 10.60
N LEU A 420 14.04 9.76 10.81
CA LEU A 420 14.33 10.68 9.71
C LEU A 420 15.68 10.36 9.05
N GLU A 421 16.66 9.85 9.80
CA GLU A 421 17.87 9.18 9.29
C GLU A 421 17.51 7.79 8.78
N ALA A 422 16.71 7.76 7.73
CA ALA A 422 15.91 6.60 7.33
C ALA A 422 16.73 5.45 6.74
N VAL A 423 17.86 5.72 6.12
CA VAL A 423 18.64 4.72 5.38
C VAL A 423 20.10 4.82 5.69
N THR A 424 20.73 3.68 5.95
CA THR A 424 22.17 3.53 5.95
C THR A 424 22.59 2.67 4.78
N ILE A 425 23.57 3.13 3.99
CA ILE A 425 24.09 2.46 2.79
C ILE A 425 25.58 2.16 3.02
N ALA A 426 26.02 0.98 2.56
CA ALA A 426 27.40 0.54 2.63
C ALA A 426 27.86 -0.11 1.33
N ASN A 427 29.19 -0.20 1.12
CA ASN A 427 29.84 -0.97 0.07
C ASN A 427 30.62 -2.17 0.65
N LEU A 428 31.30 -2.91 -0.21
CA LEU A 428 32.14 -4.06 0.19
C LEU A 428 33.43 -3.65 0.90
N GLU A 429 33.90 -2.43 0.65
CA GLU A 429 35.11 -1.85 1.22
C GLU A 429 34.89 -1.35 2.65
N GLY A 430 33.62 -1.21 3.07
CA GLY A 430 33.26 -0.76 4.41
C GLY A 430 32.97 0.75 4.50
N ASP A 431 32.87 1.45 3.38
CA ASP A 431 32.36 2.83 3.39
C ASP A 431 30.88 2.83 3.75
N ILE A 432 30.51 3.61 4.75
CA ILE A 432 29.15 3.65 5.28
C ILE A 432 28.64 5.09 5.33
N ARG A 433 27.39 5.29 4.93
CA ARG A 433 26.73 6.59 5.01
C ARG A 433 25.25 6.45 5.36
N THR A 434 24.79 7.35 6.24
CA THR A 434 23.38 7.46 6.63
C THR A 434 22.76 8.71 6.00
N TYR A 435 21.55 8.58 5.48
CA TYR A 435 20.80 9.63 4.79
C TYR A 435 19.56 10.03 5.59
N SER A 436 19.33 11.35 5.70
CA SER A 436 18.23 11.93 6.47
C SER A 436 17.23 12.65 5.57
N TRP A 437 15.94 12.52 5.91
CA TRP A 437 14.83 13.25 5.28
C TRP A 437 14.43 14.53 6.02
N GLU A 438 15.12 14.89 7.12
CA GLU A 438 14.81 16.09 7.93
C GLU A 438 14.81 17.37 7.08
N ASN A 439 15.82 17.54 6.24
CA ASN A 439 15.98 18.68 5.36
C ASN A 439 15.80 18.33 3.88
N TRP A 440 14.99 17.31 3.59
CA TRP A 440 14.75 16.88 2.20
C TRP A 440 14.21 18.02 1.35
N PRO A 441 14.85 18.37 0.22
CA PRO A 441 14.55 19.61 -0.53
C PRO A 441 13.20 19.62 -1.25
N GLY A 442 12.45 18.54 -1.17
CA GLY A 442 11.12 18.45 -1.77
C GLY A 442 11.06 17.61 -3.04
N PRO A 443 10.03 17.82 -3.86
CA PRO A 443 9.66 16.91 -4.95
C PRO A 443 10.63 16.92 -6.12
N GLY A 444 10.60 15.83 -6.83
CA GLY A 444 11.22 15.75 -8.15
C GLY A 444 12.66 15.30 -8.16
N GLY A 445 13.13 14.76 -7.08
CA GLY A 445 14.43 14.12 -7.11
C GLY A 445 15.39 14.60 -6.06
N VAL A 446 16.44 13.88 -6.00
CA VAL A 446 17.63 14.14 -5.23
C VAL A 446 18.34 15.32 -5.89
N GLY A 447 18.17 16.53 -5.36
CA GLY A 447 18.99 17.65 -5.78
C GLY A 447 20.48 17.27 -5.68
N GLU A 448 21.30 17.67 -6.62
CA GLU A 448 22.74 17.31 -6.70
C GLU A 448 23.51 17.55 -5.39
N GLY A 449 23.03 18.42 -4.50
CA GLY A 449 23.65 18.69 -3.19
C GLY A 449 23.21 17.80 -2.04
N PHE A 450 22.12 17.02 -2.18
CA PHE A 450 21.59 16.19 -1.09
C PHE A 450 22.13 14.76 -1.10
N TYR A 451 22.35 14.21 -2.28
CA TYR A 451 22.79 12.85 -2.46
C TYR A 451 24.29 12.79 -2.80
N ASN A 452 25.08 12.51 -1.78
CA ASN A 452 26.49 12.14 -1.98
C ASN A 452 26.57 10.61 -1.86
N PRO A 453 26.61 9.87 -2.98
CA PRO A 453 26.53 8.42 -2.97
C PRO A 453 27.78 7.77 -2.33
N VAL A 454 27.58 6.62 -1.67
CA VAL A 454 28.65 5.67 -1.41
C VAL A 454 29.12 5.11 -2.75
N SER A 455 30.43 4.97 -2.97
CA SER A 455 30.97 4.36 -4.19
C SER A 455 30.57 2.89 -4.26
N ASN A 456 30.10 2.43 -5.42
CA ASN A 456 29.69 1.03 -5.65
C ASN A 456 28.84 0.43 -4.51
N PRO A 457 27.71 1.03 -4.13
CA PRO A 457 26.92 0.58 -3.00
C PRO A 457 26.29 -0.80 -3.31
N THR A 458 26.36 -1.70 -2.32
CA THR A 458 25.78 -3.04 -2.46
C THR A 458 24.88 -3.44 -1.28
N LEU A 459 24.95 -2.72 -0.17
CA LEU A 459 24.19 -3.03 1.05
C LEU A 459 23.44 -1.79 1.53
N CYS A 460 22.17 -1.94 1.88
CA CYS A 460 21.42 -0.89 2.57
C CYS A 460 20.56 -1.46 3.70
N MET A 461 20.30 -0.62 4.70
CA MET A 461 19.47 -0.92 5.86
C MET A 461 18.48 0.22 6.08
N LEU A 462 17.19 -0.14 6.28
CA LEU A 462 16.17 0.82 6.67
C LEU A 462 16.15 0.97 8.19
N ASN A 463 16.28 2.20 8.66
CA ASN A 463 16.33 2.54 10.08
C ASN A 463 14.92 2.63 10.69
N LEU A 464 14.17 1.51 10.67
CA LEU A 464 12.88 1.42 11.36
C LEU A 464 13.04 1.61 12.86
N LYS A 465 12.00 2.11 13.50
CA LYS A 465 11.87 2.19 14.97
C LYS A 465 11.53 0.82 15.56
N SER A 466 12.41 -0.16 15.33
CA SER A 466 12.30 -1.56 15.72
C SER A 466 13.68 -2.12 16.07
N ARG A 467 13.70 -3.26 16.76
CA ARG A 467 14.94 -3.97 17.07
C ARG A 467 15.49 -4.67 15.81
N TYR A 468 14.63 -5.37 15.07
CA TYR A 468 14.99 -5.98 13.80
C TYR A 468 14.71 -4.99 12.67
N LYS A 469 15.72 -4.76 11.84
CA LYS A 469 15.66 -3.78 10.75
C LYS A 469 15.71 -4.49 9.40
N PRO A 470 14.93 -4.06 8.40
CA PRO A 470 15.08 -4.52 7.02
C PRO A 470 16.44 -4.14 6.46
N PHE A 471 17.05 -5.09 5.76
CA PHE A 471 18.26 -4.85 4.98
C PHE A 471 18.15 -5.50 3.60
N TYR A 472 18.92 -4.96 2.66
CA TYR A 472 18.95 -5.41 1.27
C TYR A 472 20.40 -5.46 0.80
N ILE A 473 20.75 -6.53 0.05
CA ILE A 473 22.05 -6.69 -0.60
C ILE A 473 21.80 -6.84 -2.09
N TYR A 474 22.38 -5.93 -2.85
CA TYR A 474 22.24 -5.87 -4.31
C TYR A 474 23.53 -6.30 -5.01
N GLU A 475 23.41 -6.74 -6.27
CA GLU A 475 24.57 -6.98 -7.11
C GLU A 475 25.32 -5.65 -7.41
N PRO A 476 26.66 -5.70 -7.59
CA PRO A 476 27.44 -4.53 -8.01
C PRO A 476 26.89 -3.90 -9.29
N GLY A 477 26.95 -2.57 -9.35
CA GLY A 477 26.33 -1.79 -10.42
C GLY A 477 24.88 -1.39 -10.19
N THR A 478 24.29 -1.81 -9.07
CA THR A 478 22.98 -1.33 -8.63
C THR A 478 23.06 0.16 -8.30
N ARG A 479 22.17 0.93 -8.89
CA ARG A 479 21.99 2.34 -8.51
C ARG A 479 21.03 2.40 -7.34
N ILE A 480 21.52 2.74 -6.16
CA ILE A 480 20.70 2.90 -4.94
C ILE A 480 20.46 4.40 -4.72
N ILE A 481 19.22 4.83 -4.85
CA ILE A 481 18.85 6.24 -4.75
C ILE A 481 17.79 6.41 -3.65
N PRO A 482 17.94 7.40 -2.76
CA PRO A 482 16.84 7.84 -1.90
C PRO A 482 15.63 8.26 -2.75
N TYR A 483 14.43 7.82 -2.37
CA TYR A 483 13.24 8.08 -3.15
C TYR A 483 12.77 9.54 -2.99
N GLY A 484 12.77 10.26 -4.08
CA GLY A 484 12.35 11.67 -4.13
C GLY A 484 10.88 11.92 -4.37
N GLY A 485 10.20 11.00 -5.06
CA GLY A 485 8.76 11.00 -5.36
C GLY A 485 8.08 12.35 -5.55
N GLY A 486 6.98 12.37 -6.24
CA GLY A 486 6.22 13.60 -6.50
C GLY A 486 5.64 14.28 -5.25
N VAL A 487 5.22 15.52 -5.36
CA VAL A 487 4.74 16.33 -4.25
C VAL A 487 3.39 16.92 -4.51
N LEU A 488 2.51 16.76 -3.55
CA LEU A 488 1.43 17.70 -3.31
C LEU A 488 1.80 18.65 -2.17
N GLU A 489 1.19 19.83 -2.18
CA GLU A 489 1.37 20.88 -1.18
C GLU A 489 1.20 20.37 0.26
N LEU A 490 0.22 19.50 0.51
CA LEU A 490 -0.05 18.90 1.82
C LEU A 490 0.96 17.84 2.28
N ARG A 491 1.86 17.38 1.42
CA ARG A 491 2.82 16.34 1.78
C ARG A 491 3.70 16.74 2.97
N ARG A 492 4.26 17.94 2.94
CA ARG A 492 5.11 18.44 4.02
C ARG A 492 4.39 18.57 5.35
N GLU A 493 3.11 18.92 5.32
CA GLU A 493 2.27 18.98 6.51
C GLU A 493 1.94 17.59 7.05
N TYR A 494 1.91 16.57 6.17
CA TYR A 494 1.59 15.20 6.53
C TYR A 494 2.82 14.38 6.89
N SER A 495 3.85 14.36 6.03
CA SER A 495 5.06 13.54 6.22
C SER A 495 6.27 14.14 5.50
N HIS A 496 7.47 13.91 6.03
CA HIS A 496 8.75 14.20 5.35
C HIS A 496 8.99 13.26 4.17
N PHE A 497 8.34 12.09 4.16
CA PHE A 497 8.50 11.06 3.13
C PHE A 497 7.42 11.14 2.06
N PRO A 498 7.73 10.71 0.81
CA PRO A 498 6.72 10.46 -0.20
C PRO A 498 5.75 9.39 0.30
N THR A 499 4.48 9.73 0.40
CA THR A 499 3.46 8.85 0.98
C THR A 499 2.27 8.72 0.03
N TRP A 500 1.83 7.48 -0.18
CA TRP A 500 0.83 7.09 -1.16
C TRP A 500 -0.23 6.15 -0.56
N ASN A 501 -1.33 6.00 -1.28
CA ASN A 501 -2.35 4.98 -1.00
C ASN A 501 -2.44 4.00 -2.19
N HIS A 502 -1.32 3.41 -2.60
CA HIS A 502 -1.23 2.56 -3.81
C HIS A 502 -1.84 1.19 -3.62
N TRP A 503 -1.62 0.58 -2.46
CA TRP A 503 -1.88 -0.83 -2.24
C TRP A 503 -3.39 -1.16 -2.20
N PRO A 504 -3.78 -2.38 -2.55
CA PRO A 504 -5.18 -2.83 -2.44
C PRO A 504 -5.81 -2.54 -1.08
N VAL A 505 -5.06 -2.70 0.00
CA VAL A 505 -5.50 -2.45 1.38
C VAL A 505 -5.93 -1.00 1.63
N SER A 506 -5.47 -0.05 0.85
CA SER A 506 -5.88 1.35 0.95
C SER A 506 -7.29 1.59 0.42
N GLN A 507 -7.85 0.65 -0.35
CA GLN A 507 -9.21 0.72 -0.91
C GLN A 507 -9.46 2.01 -1.71
N ILE A 508 -8.50 2.41 -2.50
CA ILE A 508 -8.59 3.55 -3.41
C ILE A 508 -8.41 3.03 -4.84
N PRO A 509 -9.36 3.27 -5.76
CA PRO A 509 -9.30 2.79 -7.14
C PRO A 509 -8.37 3.65 -7.98
N SER A 510 -7.08 3.69 -7.62
CA SER A 510 -6.09 4.53 -8.27
C SER A 510 -4.71 3.93 -8.10
N ASP A 511 -3.80 4.30 -8.96
CA ASP A 511 -2.40 3.87 -8.94
C ASP A 511 -1.47 4.81 -8.17
N GLY A 512 -1.94 5.88 -7.59
CA GLY A 512 -1.05 6.80 -6.91
C GLY A 512 -1.69 8.07 -6.41
N ARG A 513 -2.65 7.93 -5.51
CA ARG A 513 -3.10 9.08 -4.72
C ARG A 513 -2.16 9.28 -3.53
N TYR A 514 -1.89 10.54 -3.17
CA TYR A 514 -1.25 10.84 -1.89
C TYR A 514 -2.08 10.38 -0.71
N ALA A 515 -1.43 10.20 0.43
CA ALA A 515 -2.06 9.86 1.69
C ALA A 515 -2.91 11.01 2.27
N LEU A 516 -3.87 11.50 1.51
CA LEU A 516 -4.91 12.39 2.00
C LEU A 516 -6.09 11.61 2.61
N ALA A 517 -5.95 10.29 2.75
CA ALA A 517 -6.88 9.40 3.38
C ALA A 517 -6.23 8.74 4.60
N PRO A 518 -5.97 9.49 5.69
CA PRO A 518 -5.21 8.99 6.84
C PRO A 518 -5.96 7.96 7.70
N ASP A 519 -7.23 7.73 7.45
CA ASP A 519 -8.01 6.63 8.00
C ASP A 519 -7.74 5.29 7.28
N ARG A 520 -6.89 5.30 6.25
CA ARG A 520 -6.51 4.15 5.44
C ARG A 520 -5.03 3.86 5.57
N VAL A 521 -4.65 2.64 5.21
CA VAL A 521 -3.24 2.27 5.09
C VAL A 521 -2.60 3.12 4.01
N SER A 522 -1.46 3.72 4.34
CA SER A 522 -0.60 4.42 3.41
C SER A 522 0.75 3.73 3.28
N SER A 523 1.48 4.06 2.24
CA SER A 523 2.81 3.53 1.97
C SER A 523 3.78 4.66 1.68
N SER A 524 4.96 4.62 2.33
CA SER A 524 6.01 5.62 2.14
C SER A 524 7.24 4.96 1.53
N ALA A 525 7.53 5.30 0.28
CA ALA A 525 8.72 4.81 -0.41
C ALA A 525 9.97 5.53 0.14
N ILE A 526 11.01 4.76 0.43
CA ILE A 526 12.23 5.24 1.09
C ILE A 526 13.40 5.24 0.12
N LEU A 527 13.54 4.19 -0.68
CA LEU A 527 14.60 4.01 -1.66
C LEU A 527 14.00 3.66 -3.02
N SER A 528 14.79 3.90 -4.06
CA SER A 528 14.52 3.44 -5.43
C SER A 528 15.78 2.77 -6.00
N PRO A 529 16.14 1.56 -5.53
CA PRO A 529 17.22 0.78 -6.11
C PRO A 529 16.86 0.29 -7.51
N MET A 530 17.85 0.30 -8.40
CA MET A 530 17.74 -0.23 -9.76
C MET A 530 18.78 -1.35 -9.94
N PRO A 531 18.47 -2.60 -9.56
CA PRO A 531 19.39 -3.70 -9.73
C PRO A 531 19.62 -4.00 -11.21
N PRO A 532 20.84 -4.46 -11.59
CA PRO A 532 21.11 -4.85 -12.96
C PRO A 532 20.23 -6.02 -13.36
N MET A 533 19.65 -5.93 -14.56
CA MET A 533 18.85 -7.00 -15.15
C MET A 533 19.60 -7.65 -16.31
N ARG A 534 19.39 -8.94 -16.47
CA ARG A 534 20.00 -9.75 -17.54
C ARG A 534 18.89 -10.45 -18.32
N ARG A 535 19.14 -10.68 -19.63
CA ARG A 535 18.26 -11.56 -20.39
C ARG A 535 18.71 -13.00 -20.19
N ASN A 536 17.76 -13.84 -19.79
CA ASN A 536 17.96 -15.27 -19.69
C ASN A 536 17.93 -15.95 -21.09
N GLU A 537 18.15 -17.25 -21.14
CA GLU A 537 18.16 -18.02 -22.40
C GLU A 537 16.83 -17.97 -23.17
N ARG A 538 15.72 -17.65 -22.50
CA ARG A 538 14.39 -17.49 -23.10
C ARG A 538 14.12 -16.07 -23.59
N GLY A 539 15.03 -15.14 -23.29
CA GLY A 539 14.89 -13.73 -23.62
C GLY A 539 14.15 -12.90 -22.58
N ASP A 540 13.67 -13.51 -21.49
CA ASP A 540 13.03 -12.82 -20.37
C ASP A 540 14.07 -12.00 -19.60
N LEU A 541 13.63 -10.91 -18.94
CA LEU A 541 14.49 -10.15 -18.03
C LEU A 541 14.48 -10.78 -16.65
N GLU A 542 15.66 -10.98 -16.07
CA GLU A 542 15.80 -11.50 -14.70
C GLU A 542 16.75 -10.66 -13.86
N GLY A 543 16.49 -10.62 -12.58
CA GLY A 543 17.32 -9.98 -11.59
C GLY A 543 17.16 -10.65 -10.23
N ARG A 544 18.06 -10.31 -9.30
CA ARG A 544 18.09 -10.89 -7.95
C ARG A 544 18.72 -9.96 -6.95
N PHE A 545 18.31 -10.12 -5.70
CA PHE A 545 18.94 -9.49 -4.55
C PHE A 545 18.58 -10.23 -3.26
N ILE A 546 19.35 -10.00 -2.22
CA ILE A 546 19.02 -10.48 -0.88
C ILE A 546 18.22 -9.42 -0.15
N MET A 547 17.27 -9.86 0.65
CA MET A 547 16.56 -9.04 1.62
C MET A 547 16.34 -9.84 2.92
N GLY A 548 16.17 -9.12 4.01
CA GLY A 548 15.96 -9.79 5.29
C GLY A 548 15.72 -8.84 6.45
N LEU A 549 15.63 -9.43 7.64
CA LEU A 549 15.50 -8.72 8.92
C LEU A 549 16.65 -9.10 9.84
N SER A 550 17.34 -8.10 10.38
CA SER A 550 18.47 -8.31 11.29
C SER A 550 18.47 -7.30 12.45
N ASN A 551 18.92 -7.75 13.63
CA ASN A 551 19.23 -6.89 14.77
C ASN A 551 20.71 -6.48 14.83
N LYS A 552 21.51 -6.88 13.83
CA LYS A 552 22.91 -6.49 13.67
C LYS A 552 23.00 -5.05 13.15
N LYS A 553 24.16 -4.43 13.35
CA LYS A 553 24.50 -3.17 12.67
C LYS A 553 24.85 -3.48 11.20
N ILE A 554 24.86 -2.45 10.35
CA ILE A 554 25.16 -2.62 8.93
C ILE A 554 26.58 -3.15 8.70
N GLU A 555 27.54 -2.76 9.53
CA GLU A 555 28.93 -3.24 9.48
C GLU A 555 29.01 -4.76 9.63
N ASP A 556 28.19 -5.32 10.52
CA ASP A 556 28.15 -6.75 10.83
C ASP A 556 27.44 -7.58 9.73
N LEU A 557 26.86 -6.92 8.71
CA LEU A 557 26.27 -7.54 7.54
C LEU A 557 27.21 -7.55 6.32
N ILE A 558 28.33 -6.85 6.36
CA ILE A 558 29.33 -6.84 5.28
C ILE A 558 29.86 -8.24 4.99
N PRO A 559 30.13 -9.13 5.97
CA PRO A 559 30.52 -10.51 5.69
C PRO A 559 29.45 -11.29 4.90
N LEU A 560 28.15 -11.13 5.22
CA LEU A 560 27.06 -11.72 4.45
C LEU A 560 27.02 -11.17 3.00
N ASN A 561 27.23 -9.88 2.82
CA ASN A 561 27.32 -9.24 1.51
C ASN A 561 28.48 -9.82 0.69
N ARG A 562 29.68 -9.95 1.29
CA ARG A 562 30.85 -10.60 0.66
C ARG A 562 30.56 -12.03 0.32
N PHE A 563 29.96 -12.81 1.22
CA PHE A 563 29.61 -14.19 0.99
C PHE A 563 28.71 -14.39 -0.24
N TRP A 564 27.65 -13.61 -0.38
CA TRP A 564 26.74 -13.73 -1.51
C TRP A 564 27.38 -13.33 -2.84
N LEU A 565 28.23 -12.31 -2.85
CA LEU A 565 28.88 -11.78 -4.06
C LEU A 565 30.16 -12.52 -4.43
N ASN A 566 30.91 -12.97 -3.43
CA ASN A 566 32.21 -13.62 -3.56
C ASN A 566 32.29 -14.84 -2.60
N SER A 567 31.48 -15.86 -2.88
CA SER A 567 31.44 -17.09 -2.06
C SER A 567 32.76 -17.85 -2.07
N PRO A 568 33.19 -18.45 -0.93
CA PRO A 568 34.37 -19.30 -0.86
C PRO A 568 34.34 -20.43 -1.86
N GLU A 569 35.53 -20.85 -2.34
CA GLU A 569 35.64 -22.00 -3.21
C GLU A 569 35.30 -23.27 -2.43
N LEU A 570 34.57 -24.18 -3.05
CA LEU A 570 34.22 -25.48 -2.49
C LEU A 570 35.01 -26.56 -3.21
N GLU A 571 35.73 -27.40 -2.47
CA GLU A 571 36.47 -28.57 -3.00
C GLU A 571 35.92 -29.88 -2.41
N ILE A 572 35.56 -30.83 -3.26
CA ILE A 572 35.13 -32.16 -2.84
C ILE A 572 36.35 -33.02 -2.50
N LEU A 573 36.42 -33.47 -1.26
CA LEU A 573 37.52 -34.29 -0.75
C LEU A 573 37.21 -35.78 -0.82
N LYS A 574 35.92 -36.16 -0.61
CA LYS A 574 35.51 -37.56 -0.57
C LYS A 574 34.06 -37.74 -0.97
N GLY A 575 33.75 -38.84 -1.62
CA GLY A 575 32.43 -39.23 -2.07
C GLY A 575 32.29 -39.12 -3.59
N ASN A 576 31.25 -39.78 -4.13
CA ASN A 576 30.96 -39.75 -5.56
C ASN A 576 30.04 -38.56 -5.90
N PHE A 577 30.59 -37.36 -5.77
CA PHE A 577 29.89 -36.11 -5.96
C PHE A 577 30.72 -35.13 -6.79
N VAL A 578 30.03 -34.24 -7.49
CA VAL A 578 30.63 -33.12 -8.21
C VAL A 578 30.02 -31.79 -7.75
N LYS A 579 30.86 -30.80 -7.61
CA LYS A 579 30.44 -29.43 -7.41
C LYS A 579 29.89 -28.90 -8.74
N GLU A 580 28.69 -28.32 -8.73
CA GLU A 580 28.17 -27.60 -9.90
C GLU A 580 28.53 -26.12 -9.81
N SER A 581 27.98 -25.40 -8.82
CA SER A 581 28.23 -23.96 -8.65
C SER A 581 27.73 -23.46 -7.28
N PHE A 582 28.08 -22.22 -6.94
CA PHE A 582 27.30 -21.45 -5.98
C PHE A 582 26.16 -20.75 -6.72
N SER A 583 24.93 -21.05 -6.35
CA SER A 583 23.73 -20.40 -6.91
C SER A 583 23.40 -19.14 -6.14
N ARG A 584 23.53 -17.97 -6.78
CA ARG A 584 23.08 -16.72 -6.18
C ARG A 584 21.56 -16.63 -6.06
N ASP A 585 20.82 -17.33 -6.93
CA ASP A 585 19.35 -17.38 -6.90
C ASP A 585 18.82 -18.15 -5.70
N GLU A 586 19.58 -19.15 -5.25
CA GLU A 586 19.23 -19.97 -4.09
C GLU A 586 20.08 -19.63 -2.85
N HIS A 587 21.12 -18.79 -2.97
CA HIS A 587 22.12 -18.53 -1.91
C HIS A 587 22.67 -19.83 -1.32
N ALA A 588 23.03 -20.77 -2.19
CA ALA A 588 23.44 -22.12 -1.80
C ALA A 588 24.45 -22.72 -2.77
N TYR A 589 25.33 -23.57 -2.27
CA TYR A 589 26.18 -24.41 -3.08
C TYR A 589 25.36 -25.56 -3.65
N ILE A 590 25.51 -25.84 -4.94
CA ILE A 590 24.85 -26.94 -5.63
C ILE A 590 25.88 -28.07 -5.85
N ILE A 591 25.61 -29.21 -5.26
CA ILE A 591 26.43 -30.39 -5.33
C ILE A 591 25.57 -31.53 -5.91
N ARG A 592 26.05 -32.22 -6.90
CA ARG A 592 25.32 -33.34 -7.53
C ARG A 592 26.02 -34.65 -7.28
N ARG A 593 25.25 -35.68 -6.89
CA ARG A 593 25.76 -37.05 -6.85
C ARG A 593 25.93 -37.57 -8.25
N GLU A 594 27.09 -38.21 -8.50
CA GLU A 594 27.28 -39.05 -9.67
C GLU A 594 26.73 -40.48 -9.44
N ASN A 595 26.75 -41.32 -10.44
CA ASN A 595 26.25 -42.71 -10.33
C ASN A 595 27.05 -43.49 -9.29
N GLY A 596 26.39 -44.19 -8.36
CA GLY A 596 27.03 -45.02 -7.34
C GLY A 596 26.23 -45.18 -6.03
N GLU A 597 26.80 -45.90 -5.05
CA GLU A 597 26.19 -46.18 -3.76
C GLU A 597 26.08 -44.92 -2.85
N ASN A 598 25.17 -44.98 -1.87
CA ASN A 598 24.97 -43.95 -0.86
C ASN A 598 26.21 -43.85 0.06
N GLY A 599 27.16 -42.99 -0.28
CA GLY A 599 28.37 -42.72 0.50
C GLY A 599 28.35 -41.37 1.20
N ALA A 600 29.28 -41.21 2.15
CA ALA A 600 29.50 -39.90 2.79
C ALA A 600 30.07 -38.90 1.78
N LEU A 601 29.61 -37.63 1.91
CA LEU A 601 30.15 -36.48 1.19
C LEU A 601 31.06 -35.69 2.15
N GLU A 602 32.31 -35.45 1.72
CA GLU A 602 33.25 -34.62 2.47
C GLU A 602 33.86 -33.56 1.55
N PHE A 603 33.86 -32.32 2.00
CA PHE A 603 34.34 -31.18 1.23
C PHE A 603 34.89 -30.07 2.17
N THR A 604 35.66 -29.17 1.58
CA THR A 604 36.13 -27.94 2.24
C THR A 604 35.49 -26.70 1.59
N LEU A 605 35.28 -25.69 2.39
CA LEU A 605 35.12 -24.31 1.94
C LEU A 605 36.41 -23.56 2.27
N ASP A 606 37.03 -22.95 1.27
CA ASP A 606 38.24 -22.15 1.42
C ASP A 606 37.87 -20.71 1.85
N ALA A 607 37.29 -20.62 3.05
CA ALA A 607 36.81 -19.35 3.60
C ALA A 607 37.99 -18.48 4.08
N SER A 608 37.82 -17.16 3.98
CA SER A 608 38.76 -16.14 4.43
C SER A 608 37.99 -14.86 4.83
N GLU A 609 38.69 -13.86 5.37
CA GLU A 609 38.07 -12.56 5.68
C GLU A 609 37.51 -11.87 4.43
N ASP A 610 38.14 -12.03 3.26
CA ASP A 610 37.69 -11.45 2.00
C ASP A 610 36.59 -12.28 1.31
N SER A 611 36.51 -13.56 1.61
CA SER A 611 35.54 -14.51 1.09
C SER A 611 35.00 -15.38 2.24
N PRO A 612 34.23 -14.81 3.17
CA PRO A 612 33.68 -15.53 4.31
C PRO A 612 32.54 -16.45 3.89
N ALA A 613 32.21 -17.43 4.72
CA ALA A 613 30.96 -18.19 4.61
C ALA A 613 30.07 -17.89 5.80
N VAL A 614 28.93 -17.24 5.53
CA VAL A 614 27.98 -16.82 6.57
C VAL A 614 26.68 -17.62 6.40
N ASN A 615 26.36 -18.43 7.41
CA ASN A 615 25.18 -19.31 7.41
C ASN A 615 25.02 -20.11 6.10
N PRO A 616 26.05 -20.83 5.64
CA PRO A 616 26.07 -21.44 4.32
C PRO A 616 24.97 -22.51 4.16
N ALA A 617 24.40 -22.55 2.96
CA ALA A 617 23.44 -23.56 2.54
C ALA A 617 23.97 -24.41 1.40
N PHE A 618 23.51 -25.67 1.34
CA PHE A 618 23.91 -26.64 0.35
C PHE A 618 22.69 -27.40 -0.17
N VAL A 619 22.62 -27.58 -1.49
CA VAL A 619 21.63 -28.42 -2.16
C VAL A 619 22.36 -29.61 -2.76
N ILE A 620 22.18 -30.78 -2.16
CA ILE A 620 22.82 -32.02 -2.62
C ILE A 620 21.82 -32.79 -3.47
N LYS A 621 21.96 -32.65 -4.79
CA LYS A 621 21.11 -33.32 -5.77
C LYS A 621 21.36 -34.83 -5.74
N GLY A 622 20.28 -35.59 -5.73
CA GLY A 622 20.34 -37.03 -5.76
C GLY A 622 20.76 -37.70 -4.44
N TRP A 623 20.58 -37.03 -3.29
CA TRP A 623 20.90 -37.58 -1.98
C TRP A 623 20.10 -38.84 -1.62
N GLY A 624 18.80 -38.86 -1.95
CA GLY A 624 17.86 -39.93 -1.60
C GLY A 624 16.94 -39.57 -0.46
N TYR A 625 16.38 -40.58 0.22
CA TYR A 625 15.36 -40.39 1.26
C TYR A 625 15.94 -40.34 2.68
N GLY A 626 17.22 -40.63 2.88
CA GLY A 626 17.89 -40.66 4.17
C GLY A 626 18.16 -39.26 4.71
N GLY A 627 18.27 -39.15 6.03
CA GLY A 627 18.77 -37.95 6.70
C GLY A 627 20.28 -37.79 6.59
N ALA A 628 20.85 -36.83 7.27
CA ALA A 628 22.29 -36.59 7.33
C ALA A 628 22.79 -36.39 8.77
N LYS A 629 23.93 -36.99 9.12
CA LYS A 629 24.77 -36.55 10.24
C LYS A 629 25.84 -35.63 9.67
N MET A 630 26.10 -34.54 10.39
CA MET A 630 27.09 -33.56 9.99
C MET A 630 28.31 -33.58 10.91
N ARG A 631 29.50 -33.38 10.34
CA ARG A 631 30.69 -32.99 11.09
C ARG A 631 31.29 -31.73 10.49
N ILE A 632 31.73 -30.82 11.38
CA ILE A 632 32.50 -29.64 11.02
C ILE A 632 33.86 -29.74 11.72
N ASN A 633 34.94 -29.72 10.94
CA ASN A 633 36.33 -29.89 11.43
C ASN A 633 36.48 -31.15 12.35
N GLY A 634 35.74 -32.23 12.05
CA GLY A 634 35.74 -33.48 12.81
C GLY A 634 34.74 -33.54 13.97
N GLU A 635 34.20 -32.44 14.44
CA GLU A 635 33.18 -32.39 15.48
C GLU A 635 31.79 -32.69 14.94
N THR A 636 31.06 -33.61 15.61
CA THR A 636 29.71 -33.99 15.20
C THR A 636 28.67 -32.97 15.68
N LEU A 637 27.92 -32.42 14.74
CA LEU A 637 26.75 -31.62 15.02
C LEU A 637 25.46 -32.45 15.01
N LYS A 638 24.60 -32.23 15.97
CA LYS A 638 23.24 -32.81 15.96
C LYS A 638 22.30 -31.84 15.26
N PRO A 639 21.27 -32.36 14.55
CA PRO A 639 20.20 -31.50 14.05
C PRO A 639 19.61 -30.62 15.17
N SER A 640 19.69 -29.33 15.00
CA SER A 640 19.33 -28.31 16.00
C SER A 640 19.19 -26.94 15.35
N GLY A 641 19.12 -25.88 16.12
CA GLY A 641 19.17 -24.50 15.63
C GLY A 641 20.39 -24.16 14.76
N ASN A 642 21.52 -24.85 14.95
CA ASN A 642 22.78 -24.60 14.23
C ASN A 642 23.00 -25.47 13.01
N PHE A 643 22.30 -26.59 12.89
CA PHE A 643 22.34 -27.48 11.74
C PHE A 643 20.93 -27.95 11.43
N ARG A 644 20.46 -27.64 10.23
CA ARG A 644 19.14 -28.06 9.75
C ARG A 644 19.26 -28.71 8.40
N PHE A 645 18.39 -29.65 8.14
CA PHE A 645 18.25 -30.22 6.81
C PHE A 645 16.79 -30.56 6.51
N GLY A 646 16.51 -30.67 5.22
CA GLY A 646 15.21 -31.09 4.72
C GLY A 646 15.31 -31.59 3.31
N HIS A 647 14.23 -32.13 2.77
CA HIS A 647 14.23 -32.65 1.41
C HIS A 647 13.44 -31.74 0.47
N ARG A 648 14.05 -31.40 -0.65
CA ARG A 648 13.36 -30.85 -1.81
C ARG A 648 12.76 -31.99 -2.63
N ARG A 649 11.49 -31.86 -2.99
CA ARG A 649 10.84 -32.78 -3.90
C ARG A 649 11.42 -32.62 -5.30
N SER A 650 12.09 -33.65 -5.80
CA SER A 650 12.54 -33.77 -7.19
C SER A 650 11.91 -35.02 -7.83
N VAL A 651 12.06 -35.18 -9.13
CA VAL A 651 11.42 -36.28 -9.87
C VAL A 651 11.94 -37.65 -9.38
N ASN A 652 13.24 -37.76 -9.15
CA ASN A 652 13.90 -38.95 -8.52
C ASN A 652 15.42 -38.82 -8.65
N PRO A 653 16.21 -39.12 -7.63
CA PRO A 653 15.94 -39.22 -6.21
C PRO A 653 15.78 -37.83 -5.55
N ARG A 654 15.29 -37.78 -4.30
CA ARG A 654 15.13 -36.52 -3.57
C ARG A 654 16.45 -35.80 -3.32
N ASP A 655 16.44 -34.48 -3.44
CA ASP A 655 17.58 -33.64 -3.09
C ASP A 655 17.54 -33.33 -1.59
N LEU A 656 18.70 -33.27 -0.96
CA LEU A 656 18.86 -32.84 0.42
C LEU A 656 19.22 -31.34 0.43
N VAL A 657 18.51 -30.56 1.20
CA VAL A 657 18.86 -29.19 1.50
C VAL A 657 19.43 -29.13 2.91
N VAL A 658 20.59 -28.52 3.06
CA VAL A 658 21.29 -28.35 4.34
C VAL A 658 21.52 -26.87 4.58
N TRP A 659 21.34 -26.43 5.82
CA TRP A 659 21.65 -25.08 6.26
C TRP A 659 22.44 -25.16 7.58
N ILE A 660 23.49 -24.33 7.69
CA ILE A 660 24.37 -24.28 8.85
C ILE A 660 24.38 -22.85 9.40
N ARG A 661 24.15 -22.69 10.70
CA ARG A 661 24.35 -21.41 11.38
C ARG A 661 25.80 -21.28 11.80
N GLY A 662 26.50 -20.35 11.25
CA GLY A 662 27.90 -20.06 11.59
C GLY A 662 28.53 -19.05 10.63
N GLU A 663 29.60 -18.43 11.08
CA GLU A 663 30.42 -17.52 10.30
C GLU A 663 31.84 -18.10 10.26
N PHE A 664 32.35 -18.38 9.05
CA PHE A 664 33.64 -18.98 8.81
C PHE A 664 34.48 -18.01 8.00
N ILE A 665 35.62 -17.61 8.56
CA ILE A 665 36.63 -16.74 7.96
C ILE A 665 37.98 -17.45 7.77
N GLU A 666 38.01 -18.76 8.00
CA GLU A 666 39.12 -19.68 7.77
C GLU A 666 38.59 -20.92 7.07
N PRO A 667 39.44 -21.67 6.36
CA PRO A 667 39.05 -22.93 5.69
C PRO A 667 38.34 -23.87 6.65
N VAL A 668 37.18 -24.37 6.23
CA VAL A 668 36.35 -25.27 7.04
C VAL A 668 36.05 -26.56 6.32
N LYS A 669 36.26 -27.69 6.99
CA LYS A 669 35.97 -29.03 6.48
C LYS A 669 34.62 -29.50 6.97
N ILE A 670 33.75 -29.90 6.03
CA ILE A 670 32.38 -30.35 6.29
C ILE A 670 32.20 -31.79 5.78
N SER A 671 31.60 -32.64 6.62
CA SER A 671 31.25 -34.01 6.22
C SER A 671 29.75 -34.24 6.47
N LEU A 672 29.07 -34.76 5.45
CA LEU A 672 27.69 -35.23 5.50
C LEU A 672 27.66 -36.76 5.36
N ILE A 673 27.13 -37.44 6.37
CA ILE A 673 27.07 -38.90 6.44
C ILE A 673 25.60 -39.31 6.36
N PRO A 674 25.19 -40.10 5.35
CA PRO A 674 23.82 -40.58 5.23
C PRO A 674 23.40 -41.38 6.47
N VAL A 675 22.14 -41.17 6.90
CA VAL A 675 21.52 -41.96 7.95
C VAL A 675 20.12 -42.36 7.51
N GLU A 676 19.69 -43.57 7.88
CA GLU A 676 18.30 -43.96 7.67
C GLU A 676 17.40 -43.10 8.54
N MET A 677 16.29 -42.60 7.97
CA MET A 677 15.24 -41.98 8.75
C MET A 677 14.37 -43.09 9.35
N THR A 678 14.43 -43.23 10.68
CA THR A 678 13.55 -44.11 11.45
C THR A 678 12.13 -43.63 11.50
#